data_48d043bec422b7c51388186c6946767e
#
_entry.id   48d043bec422b7c51388186c6946767e
#
_cell.length_a   1.000
_cell.length_b   1.000
_cell.length_c   1.000
_cell.angle_alpha   90.00
_cell.angle_beta   90.00
_cell.angle_gamma   90.00
#
_symmetry.space_group_name_H-M   'P 1'
#
loop_
_entity.id
_entity.type
_entity.pdbx_description
1 polymer ?
#
loop_
_entity_poly.entity_id
_entity_poly.type
_entity_poly.pdbx_seq_one_letter_code
_entity_poly.pdbx_strand_id
1 'polypeptide(L)'
;VTVTKSQLALALFISLCSGQTKTTVYSNPRAAADDPRVGLKGGLYDAAEAASGLERIASLPKPPGFAPGDNVTANTAAPPPAASSDGQPADGHPAPPNTANLYGSTNSDLAFSGNHLFVGNYNGINFYDIDSPQKVKLRTSLVCPGGQGDVSVYGHLLFMSAEAANGRTDCGTQGIPLPAGYKPPPPPPPPAPTAPGAPPAARPQRPLPPPSPDRFKGVRIFDISDLGNPKQVAAVQSCRGSHTHTLVIDPKDKENVYIYISGTGSVRQAEELAGCSGEAPDKNPNTALFRIDIIKVPLAHPELSKIVSSPRIFADSQTGALNGLWKGGNHGEGTQTTAETNRCHDITVYSAMGLAAGACSGNGIILDISNPVNPIRLDAVSDPNYAFWHSANFNNAGTKVLFTDEWGGGSQPRCRASDPMNWGADAIFTLSKGKLTLSSYYKMPAPQTEFENCVAHNGSLIPIPGRDIEVQAWYQGGVSIVDFTDASHPIEIGYFDRGPIDPAKRALGGQWSTYWYNGYIYGSEIVRGVDVFKLVPNKYITQNEIDASNQVHFDELNVQNQPKIVWPQNFVVARAYLDQLARGTTLPAERIAAINSAMAKIEVAPSDKKELAQLKSMAASLDKTAATAKNAADADRLHALVAIIRQSGS
;
A
#
# COMPACT_ATOMS: atom_id res chain seq x y z
N VAL A 1 -39.01 -38.86 -72.45
CA VAL A 1 -39.19 -37.75 -71.49
C VAL A 1 -38.76 -38.24 -70.14
N THR A 2 -37.56 -37.85 -69.73
CA THR A 2 -36.90 -38.29 -68.48
C THR A 2 -37.05 -37.21 -67.46
N VAL A 3 -37.61 -37.52 -66.30
CA VAL A 3 -37.70 -36.60 -65.11
C VAL A 3 -36.57 -36.91 -64.14
N THR A 4 -35.70 -35.95 -63.94
CA THR A 4 -34.65 -35.99 -62.97
C THR A 4 -35.12 -35.44 -61.59
N LYS A 5 -34.97 -36.21 -60.53
CA LYS A 5 -35.27 -35.84 -59.17
C LYS A 5 -34.09 -35.04 -58.61
N SER A 6 -34.29 -33.76 -58.20
CA SER A 6 -33.37 -32.98 -57.39
C SER A 6 -33.62 -33.27 -55.92
N GLN A 7 -32.60 -33.75 -55.21
CA GLN A 7 -32.61 -33.88 -53.78
C GLN A 7 -32.14 -32.54 -53.16
N LEU A 8 -33.02 -31.94 -52.37
CA LEU A 8 -32.69 -30.76 -51.54
C LEU A 8 -32.11 -31.25 -50.20
N ALA A 9 -30.82 -31.04 -50.00
CA ALA A 9 -30.16 -31.31 -48.69
C ALA A 9 -30.32 -30.06 -47.81
N LEU A 10 -31.13 -30.19 -46.75
CA LEU A 10 -31.30 -29.16 -45.70
C LEU A 10 -30.15 -29.34 -44.68
N ALA A 11 -29.14 -28.47 -44.75
CA ALA A 11 -28.09 -28.45 -43.76
C ALA A 11 -28.57 -27.68 -42.49
N LEU A 12 -28.82 -28.43 -41.43
CA LEU A 12 -29.11 -27.87 -40.11
C LEU A 12 -27.79 -27.33 -39.48
N PHE A 13 -27.58 -26.01 -39.49
CA PHE A 13 -26.54 -25.38 -38.69
C PHE A 13 -26.99 -25.34 -37.22
N ILE A 14 -26.51 -26.29 -36.42
CA ILE A 14 -26.60 -26.19 -34.95
C ILE A 14 -25.50 -25.22 -34.53
N SER A 15 -25.90 -23.96 -34.25
CA SER A 15 -25.04 -22.98 -33.59
C SER A 15 -24.85 -23.41 -32.12
N LEU A 16 -23.75 -24.05 -31.82
CA LEU A 16 -23.30 -24.27 -30.47
C LEU A 16 -22.90 -22.90 -29.88
N CYS A 17 -23.86 -22.21 -29.25
CA CYS A 17 -23.52 -21.17 -28.28
C CYS A 17 -22.78 -21.83 -27.10
N SER A 18 -21.47 -21.89 -27.19
CA SER A 18 -20.63 -22.11 -26.02
C SER A 18 -20.78 -20.89 -25.10
N GLY A 19 -21.76 -20.92 -24.22
CA GLY A 19 -21.83 -20.03 -23.09
C GLY A 19 -20.56 -20.27 -22.25
N GLN A 20 -19.56 -19.42 -22.43
CA GLN A 20 -18.50 -19.34 -21.46
C GLN A 20 -19.18 -18.89 -20.15
N THR A 21 -19.35 -19.82 -19.21
CA THR A 21 -19.62 -19.49 -17.83
C THR A 21 -18.45 -18.62 -17.37
N LYS A 22 -18.66 -17.30 -17.26
CA LYS A 22 -17.71 -16.41 -16.58
C LYS A 22 -17.51 -17.00 -15.20
N THR A 23 -16.37 -17.59 -14.94
CA THR A 23 -15.98 -18.04 -13.61
C THR A 23 -15.97 -16.78 -12.75
N THR A 24 -16.90 -16.67 -11.81
CA THR A 24 -16.96 -15.53 -10.88
C THR A 24 -15.73 -15.61 -10.00
N VAL A 25 -14.88 -14.58 -10.05
CA VAL A 25 -13.70 -14.47 -9.18
C VAL A 25 -14.19 -14.36 -7.74
N TYR A 26 -13.57 -15.11 -6.83
CA TYR A 26 -13.94 -15.13 -5.43
C TYR A 26 -13.77 -13.73 -4.80
N SER A 27 -14.71 -13.37 -3.96
CA SER A 27 -14.63 -12.25 -3.03
C SER A 27 -15.09 -12.75 -1.66
N ASN A 28 -14.39 -12.39 -0.59
CA ASN A 28 -14.75 -12.82 0.74
C ASN A 28 -16.15 -12.32 1.12
N PRO A 29 -16.90 -13.08 1.92
CA PRO A 29 -18.24 -12.68 2.35
C PRO A 29 -18.18 -11.48 3.32
N ARG A 30 -19.27 -10.71 3.34
CA ARG A 30 -19.50 -9.69 4.35
C ARG A 30 -19.73 -10.35 5.72
N ALA A 31 -19.28 -9.69 6.80
CA ALA A 31 -19.58 -10.12 8.16
C ALA A 31 -21.09 -9.98 8.47
N ALA A 32 -21.54 -10.77 9.41
CA ALA A 32 -22.92 -10.71 9.91
C ALA A 32 -23.18 -9.41 10.69
N ALA A 33 -24.45 -9.08 10.88
CA ALA A 33 -24.85 -7.82 11.54
C ALA A 33 -24.49 -7.76 13.05
N ASP A 34 -24.14 -8.89 13.64
CA ASP A 34 -23.68 -9.01 15.02
C ASP A 34 -22.13 -8.95 15.16
N ASP A 35 -21.42 -8.65 14.07
CA ASP A 35 -19.98 -8.40 14.15
C ASP A 35 -19.70 -7.25 15.13
N PRO A 36 -18.75 -7.41 16.08
CA PRO A 36 -18.49 -6.41 17.12
C PRO A 36 -18.11 -5.01 16.63
N ARG A 37 -17.71 -4.88 15.37
CA ARG A 37 -17.36 -3.59 14.72
C ARG A 37 -18.61 -2.82 14.28
N VAL A 38 -19.75 -3.48 14.15
CA VAL A 38 -20.96 -2.83 13.61
C VAL A 38 -21.57 -1.91 14.67
N GLY A 39 -21.72 -0.63 14.32
CA GLY A 39 -22.40 0.35 15.18
C GLY A 39 -21.61 0.79 16.42
N LEU A 40 -20.28 0.77 16.34
CA LEU A 40 -19.42 1.30 17.40
C LEU A 40 -19.77 2.76 17.71
N LYS A 41 -19.77 3.12 19.00
CA LYS A 41 -19.94 4.51 19.44
C LYS A 41 -18.86 5.40 18.82
N GLY A 42 -19.26 6.47 18.15
CA GLY A 42 -18.33 7.47 17.60
C GLY A 42 -17.78 8.43 18.66
N GLY A 43 -16.66 9.07 18.33
CA GLY A 43 -16.00 10.09 19.15
C GLY A 43 -14.54 10.30 18.73
N LEU A 44 -14.04 11.52 18.96
CA LEU A 44 -12.66 11.83 18.56
C LEU A 44 -11.64 11.02 19.38
N TYR A 45 -11.77 10.99 20.71
CA TYR A 45 -10.86 10.27 21.60
C TYR A 45 -11.56 9.27 22.53
N ASP A 46 -12.90 9.24 22.53
CA ASP A 46 -13.75 8.39 23.36
C ASP A 46 -14.64 7.43 22.55
N ALA A 47 -14.30 7.21 21.30
CA ALA A 47 -14.96 6.22 20.44
C ALA A 47 -14.80 4.82 21.05
N ALA A 48 -15.82 3.98 20.87
CA ALA A 48 -15.72 2.57 21.23
C ALA A 48 -14.77 1.82 20.28
N GLU A 49 -14.23 0.71 20.76
CA GLU A 49 -13.25 -0.11 20.02
C GLU A 49 -13.69 -1.58 19.99
N ALA A 50 -13.33 -2.24 18.90
CA ALA A 50 -13.44 -3.69 18.75
C ALA A 50 -12.14 -4.26 18.17
N ALA A 51 -11.66 -5.37 18.72
CA ALA A 51 -10.41 -5.99 18.28
C ALA A 51 -10.46 -7.52 18.40
N SER A 52 -9.73 -8.18 17.51
CA SER A 52 -9.47 -9.61 17.58
C SER A 52 -8.11 -9.90 16.94
N GLY A 53 -7.24 -10.65 17.64
CA GLY A 53 -5.86 -10.92 17.16
C GLY A 53 -4.92 -9.71 17.24
N LEU A 54 -5.43 -8.56 17.66
CA LEU A 54 -4.69 -7.33 17.91
C LEU A 54 -5.06 -6.74 19.27
N GLU A 55 -4.10 -6.13 19.94
CA GLU A 55 -4.30 -5.31 21.13
C GLU A 55 -3.61 -3.96 20.91
N ARG A 56 -4.36 -2.85 21.03
CA ARG A 56 -3.77 -1.51 21.01
C ARG A 56 -3.12 -1.23 22.35
N ILE A 57 -1.80 -1.03 22.35
CA ILE A 57 -0.99 -0.87 23.55
C ILE A 57 -0.59 0.58 23.82
N ALA A 58 -0.66 1.45 22.81
CA ALA A 58 -0.43 2.88 22.93
C ALA A 58 -1.23 3.66 21.88
N SER A 59 -1.56 4.90 22.21
CA SER A 59 -2.12 5.89 21.29
C SER A 59 -1.60 7.27 21.69
N LEU A 60 -0.98 7.97 20.74
CA LEU A 60 -0.40 9.28 20.98
C LEU A 60 -1.13 10.31 20.12
N PRO A 61 -1.64 11.40 20.71
CA PRO A 61 -2.24 12.48 19.92
C PRO A 61 -1.18 13.16 19.06
N LYS A 62 -1.64 13.88 18.04
CA LYS A 62 -0.76 14.72 17.22
C LYS A 62 -0.08 15.79 18.08
N PRO A 63 1.21 16.08 17.83
CA PRO A 63 1.96 17.06 18.63
C PRO A 63 1.55 18.50 18.30
N PRO A 64 1.98 19.50 19.12
CA PRO A 64 1.79 20.92 18.82
C PRO A 64 2.28 21.30 17.42
N GLY A 65 1.55 22.19 16.75
CA GLY A 65 1.76 22.54 15.33
C GLY A 65 1.09 21.60 14.34
N PHE A 66 0.57 20.44 14.80
CA PHE A 66 -0.10 19.43 14.00
C PHE A 66 -1.47 19.05 14.59
N ALA A 67 -1.70 19.40 15.84
CA ALA A 67 -2.88 19.03 16.61
C ALA A 67 -4.13 19.87 16.25
N PRO A 68 -5.35 19.42 16.64
CA PRO A 68 -6.56 20.21 16.52
C PRO A 68 -6.45 21.55 17.26
N GLY A 69 -6.93 22.62 16.61
CA GLY A 69 -6.93 23.97 17.19
C GLY A 69 -5.62 24.73 17.06
N ASP A 70 -4.55 24.10 16.64
CA ASP A 70 -3.31 24.78 16.32
C ASP A 70 -3.48 25.63 15.03
N ASN A 71 -2.74 26.74 14.95
CA ASN A 71 -2.66 27.55 13.73
C ASN A 71 -1.89 26.76 12.64
N VAL A 72 -2.48 25.67 12.18
CA VAL A 72 -2.05 25.03 10.94
C VAL A 72 -2.18 26.08 9.83
N THR A 73 -1.12 26.30 9.08
CA THR A 73 -1.11 27.24 7.96
C THR A 73 -2.35 27.00 7.10
N ALA A 74 -2.99 28.06 6.62
CA ALA A 74 -4.31 28.05 5.97
C ALA A 74 -4.50 27.05 4.81
N ASN A 75 -3.45 26.27 4.47
CA ASN A 75 -3.41 25.28 3.40
C ASN A 75 -2.91 23.89 3.83
N THR A 76 -2.72 23.65 5.14
CA THR A 76 -2.26 22.33 5.65
C THR A 76 -3.39 21.37 5.99
N ALA A 77 -4.65 21.84 5.82
CA ALA A 77 -5.72 20.89 5.58
C ALA A 77 -5.29 20.02 4.40
N ALA A 78 -5.43 18.73 4.52
CA ALA A 78 -5.61 17.92 3.32
C ALA A 78 -6.57 18.76 2.46
N PRO A 79 -6.18 19.17 1.25
CA PRO A 79 -7.22 19.57 0.33
C PRO A 79 -8.23 18.43 0.43
N PRO A 80 -9.54 18.68 0.49
CA PRO A 80 -10.50 17.61 0.35
C PRO A 80 -9.95 16.80 -0.81
N PRO A 81 -9.61 15.51 -0.62
CA PRO A 81 -8.76 14.74 -1.53
C PRO A 81 -9.22 15.15 -2.88
N ALA A 82 -8.33 15.67 -3.69
CA ALA A 82 -8.70 16.41 -4.88
C ALA A 82 -9.65 15.47 -5.52
N ALA A 83 -10.94 15.84 -5.52
CA ALA A 83 -12.02 14.96 -5.90
C ALA A 83 -11.47 14.35 -7.14
N SER A 84 -11.02 13.12 -7.00
CA SER A 84 -9.88 12.58 -7.71
C SER A 84 -9.95 13.10 -9.12
N SER A 85 -8.93 13.77 -9.66
CA SER A 85 -8.89 14.21 -11.07
C SER A 85 -9.28 13.08 -12.02
N ASP A 86 -9.59 11.97 -11.48
CA ASP A 86 -9.80 10.63 -11.96
C ASP A 86 -11.23 10.30 -12.38
N GLY A 87 -12.09 11.30 -12.55
CA GLY A 87 -13.38 11.08 -13.21
C GLY A 87 -14.38 10.20 -12.45
N GLN A 88 -14.19 10.00 -11.16
CA GLN A 88 -15.15 9.27 -10.33
C GLN A 88 -16.50 9.99 -10.34
N PRO A 89 -17.63 9.29 -10.59
CA PRO A 89 -18.93 9.88 -10.44
C PRO A 89 -19.05 10.44 -9.03
N ALA A 90 -19.41 11.71 -8.89
CA ALA A 90 -19.90 12.20 -7.62
C ALA A 90 -21.13 11.33 -7.29
N ASP A 91 -21.03 10.52 -6.26
CA ASP A 91 -22.16 9.66 -5.80
C ASP A 91 -23.26 10.48 -5.09
N GLY A 92 -23.36 11.77 -5.41
CA GLY A 92 -24.33 12.69 -4.84
C GLY A 92 -24.00 13.17 -3.42
N HIS A 93 -22.94 12.65 -2.80
CA HIS A 93 -22.54 13.11 -1.48
C HIS A 93 -21.63 14.35 -1.58
N PRO A 94 -21.89 15.41 -0.81
CA PRO A 94 -21.00 16.57 -0.78
C PRO A 94 -19.63 16.15 -0.27
N ALA A 95 -18.56 16.75 -0.81
CA ALA A 95 -17.23 16.59 -0.24
C ALA A 95 -17.26 16.94 1.26
N PRO A 96 -16.55 16.21 2.12
CA PRO A 96 -16.49 16.57 3.53
C PRO A 96 -15.98 17.99 3.67
N PRO A 97 -16.50 18.77 4.63
CA PRO A 97 -16.05 20.12 4.86
C PRO A 97 -14.56 20.13 5.18
N ASN A 98 -13.87 21.23 4.84
CA ASN A 98 -12.50 21.42 5.29
C ASN A 98 -12.46 21.48 6.82
N THR A 99 -12.01 20.41 7.44
CA THR A 99 -12.03 20.21 8.90
C THR A 99 -10.65 20.38 9.55
N ALA A 100 -9.65 20.89 8.82
CA ALA A 100 -8.30 21.06 9.34
C ALA A 100 -8.24 21.84 10.65
N ASN A 101 -9.04 22.89 10.77
CA ASN A 101 -9.11 23.67 12.01
C ASN A 101 -9.73 22.86 13.17
N LEU A 102 -10.54 21.83 12.87
CA LEU A 102 -11.17 20.98 13.89
C LEU A 102 -10.28 19.81 14.30
N TYR A 103 -9.53 19.23 13.33
CA TYR A 103 -8.81 17.98 13.54
C TYR A 103 -7.29 18.08 13.33
N GLY A 104 -6.76 19.29 13.05
CA GLY A 104 -5.35 19.51 12.78
C GLY A 104 -4.92 19.01 11.40
N SER A 105 -3.62 19.00 11.14
CA SER A 105 -3.08 18.53 9.86
C SER A 105 -3.10 16.99 9.78
N THR A 106 -3.31 16.46 8.58
CA THR A 106 -3.44 15.02 8.31
C THR A 106 -2.10 14.31 8.46
N ASN A 107 -2.02 13.26 9.28
CA ASN A 107 -0.92 12.31 9.22
C ASN A 107 -0.99 11.48 7.93
N SER A 108 0.16 11.08 7.43
CA SER A 108 0.30 10.26 6.24
C SER A 108 1.15 9.00 6.51
N ASP A 109 2.18 8.74 5.72
CA ASP A 109 2.91 7.50 5.75
C ASP A 109 3.96 7.41 6.87
N LEU A 110 4.56 6.24 7.03
CA LEU A 110 5.49 5.87 8.10
C LEU A 110 6.80 5.32 7.52
N ALA A 111 7.92 5.70 8.16
CA ALA A 111 9.22 5.07 7.95
C ALA A 111 9.90 4.78 9.29
N PHE A 112 10.84 3.82 9.30
CA PHE A 112 11.49 3.36 10.54
C PHE A 112 12.99 3.24 10.33
N SER A 113 13.77 3.61 11.37
CA SER A 113 15.20 3.36 11.44
C SER A 113 15.63 3.13 12.90
N GLY A 114 16.17 1.95 13.20
CA GLY A 114 16.52 1.54 14.56
C GLY A 114 15.32 1.66 15.50
N ASN A 115 15.46 2.45 16.54
CA ASN A 115 14.41 2.72 17.52
C ASN A 115 13.65 4.04 17.25
N HIS A 116 13.57 4.44 15.98
CA HIS A 116 12.91 5.67 15.59
C HIS A 116 11.80 5.41 14.57
N LEU A 117 10.69 6.13 14.74
CA LEU A 117 9.56 6.19 13.85
C LEU A 117 9.45 7.62 13.28
N PHE A 118 9.35 7.71 11.97
CA PHE A 118 9.08 8.95 11.25
C PHE A 118 7.66 8.92 10.72
N VAL A 119 6.87 9.91 11.11
CA VAL A 119 5.46 10.03 10.70
C VAL A 119 5.32 11.22 9.78
N GLY A 120 5.05 10.95 8.51
CA GLY A 120 4.72 11.96 7.53
C GLY A 120 3.42 12.68 7.88
N ASN A 121 3.32 13.93 7.47
CA ASN A 121 2.17 14.76 7.73
C ASN A 121 2.08 15.89 6.70
N TYR A 122 0.88 16.36 6.38
CA TYR A 122 0.68 17.47 5.45
C TYR A 122 1.34 18.79 5.89
N ASN A 123 1.74 18.90 7.16
CA ASN A 123 2.47 20.05 7.72
C ASN A 123 3.96 19.78 7.95
N GLY A 124 4.46 18.58 7.65
CA GLY A 124 5.87 18.22 7.85
C GLY A 124 6.06 16.78 8.30
N ILE A 125 6.97 16.52 9.22
CA ILE A 125 7.30 15.20 9.72
C ILE A 125 7.46 15.23 11.24
N ASN A 126 6.92 14.22 11.94
CA ASN A 126 7.10 14.02 13.36
C ASN A 126 8.02 12.82 13.62
N PHE A 127 8.98 12.98 14.50
CA PHE A 127 10.01 12.01 14.86
C PHE A 127 9.72 11.46 16.25
N TYR A 128 9.62 10.14 16.39
CA TYR A 128 9.31 9.49 17.65
C TYR A 128 10.38 8.48 18.03
N ASP A 129 10.66 8.37 19.33
CA ASP A 129 11.44 7.27 19.92
C ASP A 129 10.49 6.13 20.27
N ILE A 130 10.80 4.93 19.79
CA ILE A 130 10.01 3.69 19.94
C ILE A 130 10.77 2.59 20.69
N ASP A 131 11.79 2.95 21.49
CA ASP A 131 12.51 2.00 22.36
C ASP A 131 11.57 1.21 23.27
N SER A 132 10.49 1.85 23.68
CA SER A 132 9.41 1.23 24.45
C SER A 132 8.09 1.47 23.71
N PRO A 133 7.58 0.49 22.96
CA PRO A 133 6.37 0.64 22.16
C PRO A 133 5.11 1.00 22.96
N GLN A 134 5.08 0.70 24.27
CA GLN A 134 4.02 1.15 25.19
C GLN A 134 4.17 2.60 25.65
N LYS A 135 5.34 3.20 25.41
CA LYS A 135 5.71 4.55 25.89
C LYS A 135 6.43 5.33 24.81
N VAL A 136 5.90 5.30 23.60
CA VAL A 136 6.40 6.09 22.47
C VAL A 136 6.49 7.56 22.84
N LYS A 137 7.57 8.23 22.44
CA LYS A 137 7.84 9.64 22.80
C LYS A 137 8.13 10.45 21.56
N LEU A 138 7.50 11.61 21.45
CA LEU A 138 7.90 12.61 20.47
C LEU A 138 9.34 13.08 20.79
N ARG A 139 10.23 12.99 19.80
CA ARG A 139 11.59 13.53 19.86
C ARG A 139 11.63 14.95 19.33
N THR A 140 11.14 15.15 18.09
CA THR A 140 11.09 16.47 17.45
C THR A 140 10.03 16.50 16.36
N SER A 141 9.72 17.68 15.89
CA SER A 141 8.84 17.92 14.76
C SER A 141 9.51 18.83 13.76
N LEU A 142 9.51 18.46 12.49
CA LEU A 142 9.95 19.28 11.37
C LEU A 142 8.73 19.88 10.68
N VAL A 143 8.48 21.16 10.87
CA VAL A 143 7.43 21.87 10.13
C VAL A 143 7.94 22.24 8.74
N CYS A 144 7.34 21.69 7.71
CA CYS A 144 7.70 21.89 6.32
C CYS A 144 6.51 21.55 5.40
N PRO A 145 5.51 22.45 5.28
CA PRO A 145 4.31 22.18 4.49
C PRO A 145 4.63 21.95 3.01
N GLY A 146 3.86 21.11 2.33
CA GLY A 146 4.09 20.88 0.90
C GLY A 146 3.26 19.77 0.28
N GLY A 147 2.29 19.22 0.98
CA GLY A 147 1.45 18.13 0.52
C GLY A 147 1.45 16.97 1.50
N GLN A 148 1.25 15.77 1.00
CA GLN A 148 1.08 14.57 1.81
C GLN A 148 2.24 14.31 2.79
N GLY A 149 3.48 14.70 2.42
CA GLY A 149 4.63 14.53 3.30
C GLY A 149 5.04 13.06 3.45
N ASP A 150 4.76 12.24 2.43
CA ASP A 150 5.22 10.86 2.39
C ASP A 150 6.72 10.79 2.67
N VAL A 151 7.14 9.83 3.51
CA VAL A 151 8.45 9.81 4.15
C VAL A 151 9.18 8.48 3.96
N SER A 152 10.49 8.55 3.70
CA SER A 152 11.37 7.38 3.75
C SER A 152 12.74 7.74 4.34
N VAL A 153 13.51 6.73 4.76
CA VAL A 153 14.80 6.90 5.41
C VAL A 153 15.84 5.95 4.81
N TYR A 154 17.08 6.42 4.70
CA TYR A 154 18.23 5.60 4.35
C TYR A 154 19.49 6.13 5.04
N GLY A 155 20.02 5.39 6.01
CA GLY A 155 21.13 5.82 6.85
C GLY A 155 20.80 7.12 7.59
N HIS A 156 21.55 8.17 7.31
CA HIS A 156 21.33 9.49 7.89
C HIS A 156 20.52 10.44 6.99
N LEU A 157 19.95 9.94 5.92
CA LEU A 157 19.14 10.74 4.99
C LEU A 157 17.65 10.41 5.17
N LEU A 158 16.85 11.45 5.24
CA LEU A 158 15.39 11.36 5.26
C LEU A 158 14.83 12.07 4.03
N PHE A 159 13.89 11.44 3.37
CA PHE A 159 13.25 11.91 2.15
C PHE A 159 11.80 12.27 2.43
N MET A 160 11.34 13.36 1.81
CA MET A 160 9.98 13.84 1.99
C MET A 160 9.36 14.29 0.67
N SER A 161 8.22 13.73 0.32
CA SER A 161 7.43 14.11 -0.84
C SER A 161 6.74 15.46 -0.68
N ALA A 162 6.67 16.25 -1.76
CA ALA A 162 5.92 17.49 -1.83
C ALA A 162 5.28 17.69 -3.22
N GLU A 163 3.98 17.99 -3.25
CA GLU A 163 3.25 18.25 -4.51
C GLU A 163 2.21 19.36 -4.41
N ALA A 164 1.88 19.80 -3.20
CA ALA A 164 0.86 20.82 -3.00
C ALA A 164 1.33 22.21 -3.47
N ALA A 165 0.37 23.07 -3.80
CA ALA A 165 0.66 24.40 -4.31
C ALA A 165 1.26 25.36 -3.27
N ASN A 166 1.17 25.01 -1.98
CA ASN A 166 1.71 25.79 -0.85
C ASN A 166 3.14 25.40 -0.47
N GLY A 167 3.70 24.32 -1.02
CA GLY A 167 5.08 23.92 -0.76
C GLY A 167 6.07 25.03 -1.14
N ARG A 168 7.00 25.35 -0.23
CA ARG A 168 8.03 26.36 -0.43
C ARG A 168 9.43 25.73 -0.46
N THR A 169 10.33 26.34 -1.21
CA THR A 169 11.74 25.90 -1.29
C THR A 169 12.46 25.94 0.05
N ASP A 170 12.04 26.83 0.96
CA ASP A 170 12.64 27.11 2.28
C ASP A 170 11.87 26.47 3.46
N CYS A 171 10.92 25.57 3.20
CA CYS A 171 10.01 25.01 4.22
C CYS A 171 9.20 26.05 5.00
N GLY A 172 9.09 27.29 4.47
CA GLY A 172 8.37 28.35 5.14
C GLY A 172 6.86 28.11 5.22
N THR A 173 6.23 28.62 6.28
CA THR A 173 4.79 28.46 6.55
C THR A 173 3.94 29.66 6.08
N GLN A 174 4.57 30.71 5.57
CA GLN A 174 3.91 31.95 5.14
C GLN A 174 3.12 31.82 3.83
N GLY A 175 3.11 30.64 3.22
CA GLY A 175 2.46 30.40 1.92
C GLY A 175 3.26 30.97 0.74
N ILE A 176 2.71 30.83 -0.47
CA ILE A 176 3.33 31.34 -1.71
C ILE A 176 2.82 32.75 -1.97
N PRO A 177 3.70 33.76 -2.14
CA PRO A 177 3.29 35.11 -2.49
C PRO A 177 2.50 35.11 -3.81
N LEU A 178 1.39 35.81 -3.83
CA LEU A 178 0.60 36.00 -5.04
C LEU A 178 0.95 37.38 -5.66
N PRO A 179 0.91 37.50 -7.00
CA PRO A 179 1.11 38.77 -7.66
C PRO A 179 0.14 39.85 -7.15
N ALA A 180 0.59 41.09 -7.05
CA ALA A 180 -0.25 42.19 -6.61
C ALA A 180 -1.51 42.30 -7.48
N GLY A 181 -2.68 42.38 -6.84
CA GLY A 181 -3.98 42.45 -7.52
C GLY A 181 -4.50 41.10 -8.07
N TYR A 182 -3.80 40.00 -7.90
CA TYR A 182 -4.30 38.69 -8.32
C TYR A 182 -5.57 38.33 -7.54
N LYS A 183 -6.61 37.98 -8.27
CA LYS A 183 -7.84 37.42 -7.73
C LYS A 183 -7.97 35.99 -8.22
N PRO A 184 -8.09 35.00 -7.33
CA PRO A 184 -8.34 33.63 -7.76
C PRO A 184 -9.58 33.58 -8.65
N PRO A 185 -9.55 32.87 -9.77
CA PRO A 185 -10.73 32.64 -10.57
C PRO A 185 -11.80 31.94 -9.73
N PRO A 186 -13.08 32.16 -9.98
CA PRO A 186 -14.15 31.45 -9.31
C PRO A 186 -13.97 29.94 -9.54
N PRO A 187 -14.38 29.09 -8.59
CA PRO A 187 -14.35 27.65 -8.79
C PRO A 187 -15.16 27.31 -10.05
N PRO A 188 -14.71 26.35 -10.88
CA PRO A 188 -15.47 25.94 -12.05
C PRO A 188 -16.85 25.43 -11.60
N PRO A 189 -17.91 25.68 -12.39
CA PRO A 189 -19.24 25.18 -12.07
C PRO A 189 -19.20 23.65 -11.97
N PRO A 190 -20.03 23.04 -11.10
CA PRO A 190 -20.16 21.60 -11.07
C PRO A 190 -20.49 21.08 -12.46
N PRO A 191 -19.96 19.90 -12.87
CA PRO A 191 -20.29 19.33 -14.16
C PRO A 191 -21.80 19.13 -14.27
N ALA A 192 -22.36 19.43 -15.43
CA ALA A 192 -23.78 19.19 -15.69
C ALA A 192 -24.10 17.70 -15.49
N PRO A 193 -25.29 17.35 -14.97
CA PRO A 193 -25.73 15.97 -14.88
C PRO A 193 -25.61 15.31 -16.26
N THR A 194 -24.84 14.24 -16.36
CA THR A 194 -24.74 13.44 -17.58
C THR A 194 -25.97 12.54 -17.70
N ALA A 195 -26.46 12.35 -18.92
CA ALA A 195 -27.55 11.40 -19.17
C ALA A 195 -27.14 10.00 -18.74
N PRO A 196 -28.08 9.13 -18.30
CA PRO A 196 -27.77 7.75 -17.96
C PRO A 196 -27.05 7.05 -19.13
N GLY A 197 -25.86 6.50 -18.87
CA GLY A 197 -25.04 5.80 -19.88
C GLY A 197 -24.05 6.68 -20.66
N ALA A 198 -24.04 8.00 -20.46
CA ALA A 198 -23.01 8.86 -21.06
C ALA A 198 -21.72 8.81 -20.23
N PRO A 199 -20.52 8.88 -20.86
CA PRO A 199 -19.28 9.00 -20.12
C PRO A 199 -19.32 10.28 -19.25
N PRO A 200 -18.76 10.24 -18.03
CA PRO A 200 -18.73 11.42 -17.17
C PRO A 200 -18.05 12.59 -17.90
N ALA A 201 -18.68 13.74 -17.87
CA ALA A 201 -18.07 14.94 -18.42
C ALA A 201 -16.75 15.21 -17.69
N ALA A 202 -15.68 15.45 -18.45
CA ALA A 202 -14.39 15.83 -17.87
C ALA A 202 -14.60 17.05 -16.95
N ARG A 203 -14.22 16.94 -15.68
CA ARG A 203 -14.32 18.10 -14.77
C ARG A 203 -13.41 19.21 -15.27
N PRO A 204 -13.90 20.44 -15.36
CA PRO A 204 -13.06 21.57 -15.70
C PRO A 204 -11.88 21.62 -14.71
N GLN A 205 -10.67 21.59 -15.20
CA GLN A 205 -9.48 21.70 -14.34
C GLN A 205 -9.49 23.09 -13.68
N ARG A 206 -9.19 23.14 -12.38
CA ARG A 206 -8.95 24.41 -11.72
C ARG A 206 -7.76 25.11 -12.40
N PRO A 207 -7.85 26.40 -12.71
CA PRO A 207 -6.71 27.13 -13.21
C PRO A 207 -5.50 26.97 -12.30
N LEU A 208 -4.33 26.77 -12.88
CA LEU A 208 -3.10 26.68 -12.13
C LEU A 208 -2.85 28.02 -11.39
N PRO A 209 -2.30 28.00 -10.18
CA PRO A 209 -1.88 29.21 -9.50
C PRO A 209 -0.77 29.90 -10.32
N PRO A 210 -0.58 31.23 -10.16
CA PRO A 210 0.50 31.95 -10.83
C PRO A 210 1.86 31.28 -10.59
N PRO A 211 2.78 31.26 -11.57
CA PRO A 211 4.14 30.77 -11.39
C PRO A 211 4.84 31.51 -10.24
N SER A 212 5.62 30.79 -9.44
CA SER A 212 6.40 31.39 -8.35
C SER A 212 7.74 30.65 -8.19
N PRO A 213 8.86 31.38 -8.10
CA PRO A 213 10.17 30.79 -7.82
C PRO A 213 10.27 30.19 -6.41
N ASP A 214 9.41 30.63 -5.49
CA ASP A 214 9.38 30.12 -4.12
C ASP A 214 8.69 28.75 -4.03
N ARG A 215 7.88 28.36 -5.05
CA ARG A 215 7.12 27.12 -4.99
C ARG A 215 8.01 25.91 -5.19
N PHE A 216 7.84 24.95 -4.30
CA PHE A 216 8.50 23.66 -4.36
C PHE A 216 7.49 22.51 -4.61
N LYS A 217 7.82 21.64 -5.57
CA LYS A 217 7.16 20.37 -5.79
C LYS A 217 8.21 19.35 -6.22
N GLY A 218 8.32 18.22 -5.51
CA GLY A 218 9.34 17.20 -5.75
C GLY A 218 9.69 16.44 -4.49
N VAL A 219 10.95 16.09 -4.31
CA VAL A 219 11.46 15.40 -3.12
C VAL A 219 12.49 16.26 -2.40
N ARG A 220 12.30 16.45 -1.11
CA ARG A 220 13.25 17.08 -0.19
C ARG A 220 14.11 16.02 0.45
N ILE A 221 15.37 16.33 0.71
CA ILE A 221 16.31 15.44 1.36
C ILE A 221 16.86 16.16 2.58
N PHE A 222 16.74 15.53 3.74
CA PHE A 222 17.23 16.06 5.01
C PHE A 222 18.34 15.18 5.56
N ASP A 223 19.38 15.78 6.10
CA ASP A 223 20.35 15.12 6.97
C ASP A 223 19.73 15.04 8.37
N ILE A 224 19.62 13.83 8.89
CA ILE A 224 19.07 13.50 10.20
C ILE A 224 20.13 12.88 11.14
N SER A 225 21.42 13.10 10.88
CA SER A 225 22.49 12.69 11.79
C SER A 225 22.28 13.25 13.21
N ASP A 226 21.67 14.42 13.32
CA ASP A 226 21.09 14.97 14.56
C ASP A 226 19.57 14.98 14.42
N LEU A 227 18.91 13.97 14.99
CA LEU A 227 17.45 13.84 14.97
C LEU A 227 16.72 15.00 15.68
N GLY A 228 17.41 15.74 16.55
CA GLY A 228 16.86 16.93 17.19
C GLY A 228 16.86 18.17 16.30
N ASN A 229 17.64 18.15 15.19
CA ASN A 229 17.83 19.30 14.31
C ASN A 229 18.04 18.86 12.85
N PRO A 230 17.01 18.27 12.20
CA PRO A 230 17.09 17.83 10.81
C PRO A 230 17.39 19.02 9.88
N LYS A 231 18.30 18.83 8.92
CA LYS A 231 18.74 19.89 8.00
C LYS A 231 18.45 19.52 6.56
N GLN A 232 17.75 20.37 5.82
CA GLN A 232 17.55 20.16 4.40
C GLN A 232 18.91 20.31 3.67
N VAL A 233 19.36 19.23 3.02
CA VAL A 233 20.63 19.18 2.27
C VAL A 233 20.41 19.21 0.77
N ALA A 234 19.22 18.78 0.29
CA ALA A 234 18.84 18.87 -1.10
C ALA A 234 17.34 19.03 -1.28
N ALA A 235 16.94 19.50 -2.46
CA ALA A 235 15.55 19.66 -2.86
C ALA A 235 15.44 19.48 -4.38
N VAL A 236 14.97 18.32 -4.83
CA VAL A 236 14.87 17.99 -6.26
C VAL A 236 13.47 18.27 -6.74
N GLN A 237 13.32 19.25 -7.63
CA GLN A 237 12.02 19.62 -8.19
C GLN A 237 11.64 18.76 -9.39
N SER A 238 10.35 18.50 -9.56
CA SER A 238 9.79 17.81 -10.72
C SER A 238 8.57 18.53 -11.29
N CYS A 239 8.19 18.17 -12.50
CA CYS A 239 7.06 18.82 -13.18
C CYS A 239 5.70 18.59 -12.50
N ARG A 240 5.52 17.44 -11.81
CA ARG A 240 4.26 17.07 -11.18
C ARG A 240 4.35 16.99 -9.66
N GLY A 241 5.52 17.23 -9.08
CA GLY A 241 5.76 16.99 -7.67
C GLY A 241 5.96 15.49 -7.38
N SER A 242 5.88 15.17 -6.11
CA SER A 242 5.90 13.81 -5.59
C SER A 242 4.75 13.66 -4.60
N HIS A 243 3.81 12.79 -4.91
CA HIS A 243 2.71 12.41 -4.02
C HIS A 243 3.25 11.40 -3.00
N THR A 244 3.71 10.27 -3.51
CA THR A 244 4.53 9.30 -2.82
C THR A 244 5.88 9.20 -3.53
N HIS A 245 6.87 8.62 -2.88
CA HIS A 245 8.15 8.30 -3.50
C HIS A 245 8.63 6.94 -3.02
N THR A 246 9.44 6.29 -3.85
CA THR A 246 9.96 4.97 -3.49
C THR A 246 11.47 4.95 -3.56
N LEU A 247 12.13 4.58 -2.47
CA LEU A 247 13.56 4.30 -2.46
C LEU A 247 13.83 3.02 -3.24
N VAL A 248 14.82 3.08 -4.13
CA VAL A 248 15.30 1.93 -4.90
C VAL A 248 16.77 1.72 -4.58
N ILE A 249 17.06 0.60 -3.93
CA ILE A 249 18.42 0.21 -3.56
C ILE A 249 18.93 -0.78 -4.62
N ASP A 250 19.96 -0.38 -5.37
CA ASP A 250 20.68 -1.30 -6.23
C ASP A 250 21.73 -2.03 -5.40
N PRO A 251 21.66 -3.36 -5.25
CA PRO A 251 22.68 -4.12 -4.51
C PRO A 251 24.10 -3.96 -5.05
N LYS A 252 24.25 -3.53 -6.29
CA LYS A 252 25.55 -3.33 -6.98
C LYS A 252 26.11 -1.93 -6.83
N ASP A 253 25.26 -0.94 -6.48
CA ASP A 253 25.66 0.46 -6.30
C ASP A 253 25.61 0.83 -4.81
N LYS A 254 26.77 0.93 -4.19
CA LYS A 254 26.89 1.29 -2.77
C LYS A 254 27.10 2.78 -2.53
N GLU A 255 27.28 3.55 -3.59
CA GLU A 255 27.54 4.98 -3.52
C GLU A 255 26.27 5.81 -3.68
N ASN A 256 25.20 5.21 -4.20
CA ASN A 256 23.97 5.92 -4.52
C ASN A 256 22.73 5.15 -4.09
N VAL A 257 21.66 5.88 -3.82
CA VAL A 257 20.29 5.36 -3.84
C VAL A 257 19.51 6.09 -4.91
N TYR A 258 18.44 5.46 -5.38
CA TYR A 258 17.56 6.04 -6.39
C TYR A 258 16.18 6.26 -5.79
N ILE A 259 15.44 7.22 -6.35
CA ILE A 259 14.08 7.51 -5.91
C ILE A 259 13.20 7.52 -7.16
N TYR A 260 12.16 6.69 -7.15
CA TYR A 260 11.10 6.73 -8.16
C TYR A 260 9.98 7.64 -7.70
N ILE A 261 9.60 8.58 -8.55
CA ILE A 261 8.44 9.45 -8.34
C ILE A 261 7.57 9.46 -9.60
N SER A 262 6.27 9.47 -9.41
CA SER A 262 5.33 9.59 -10.52
C SER A 262 4.60 10.93 -10.54
N GLY A 263 4.39 11.52 -9.39
CA GLY A 263 3.67 12.79 -9.21
C GLY A 263 2.20 12.71 -9.62
N THR A 264 1.29 13.00 -8.72
CA THR A 264 -0.15 13.00 -9.02
C THR A 264 -0.69 14.41 -9.30
N GLY A 265 0.08 15.44 -8.91
CA GLY A 265 -0.29 16.83 -9.09
C GLY A 265 -0.44 17.29 -10.54
N SER A 266 -1.09 18.42 -10.73
CA SER A 266 -1.12 19.09 -12.03
C SER A 266 0.29 19.44 -12.48
N VAL A 267 0.55 19.30 -13.78
CA VAL A 267 1.85 19.66 -14.37
C VAL A 267 2.08 21.18 -14.20
N ARG A 268 3.26 21.55 -13.71
CA ARG A 268 3.67 22.95 -13.54
C ARG A 268 3.80 23.65 -14.89
N GLN A 269 3.59 24.97 -14.88
CA GLN A 269 3.83 25.80 -16.06
C GLN A 269 5.34 25.89 -16.35
N ALA A 270 5.72 25.99 -17.62
CA ALA A 270 7.14 26.10 -18.03
C ALA A 270 7.83 27.33 -17.46
N GLU A 271 7.06 28.41 -17.20
CA GLU A 271 7.52 29.64 -16.56
C GLU A 271 7.91 29.43 -15.07
N GLU A 272 7.34 28.41 -14.42
CA GLU A 272 7.69 28.05 -13.04
C GLU A 272 8.84 27.04 -12.99
N LEU A 273 8.86 26.08 -13.90
CA LEU A 273 9.92 25.09 -14.04
C LEU A 273 10.11 24.76 -15.52
N ALA A 274 11.24 25.20 -16.06
CA ALA A 274 11.58 25.00 -17.48
C ALA A 274 11.52 23.53 -17.89
N GLY A 275 11.00 23.26 -19.09
CA GLY A 275 10.84 21.91 -19.63
C GLY A 275 9.59 21.16 -19.19
N CYS A 276 8.75 21.73 -18.33
CA CYS A 276 7.47 21.13 -17.97
C CYS A 276 6.39 21.43 -19.01
N SER A 277 5.67 20.40 -19.43
CA SER A 277 4.47 20.49 -20.26
C SER A 277 3.47 19.40 -19.86
N GLY A 278 2.20 19.77 -19.74
CA GLY A 278 1.07 18.86 -19.53
C GLY A 278 0.25 18.60 -20.80
N GLU A 279 0.78 18.96 -21.96
CA GLU A 279 0.12 18.74 -23.24
C GLU A 279 -0.02 17.24 -23.54
N ALA A 280 -1.03 16.92 -24.37
CA ALA A 280 -1.21 15.55 -24.86
C ALA A 280 0.02 15.09 -25.68
N PRO A 281 0.32 13.78 -25.72
CA PRO A 281 1.50 13.25 -26.40
C PRO A 281 1.63 13.59 -27.89
N ASP A 282 0.50 13.75 -28.58
CA ASP A 282 0.42 14.14 -29.99
C ASP A 282 0.79 15.61 -30.22
N LYS A 283 0.71 16.45 -29.19
CA LYS A 283 1.10 17.87 -29.23
C LYS A 283 2.54 18.06 -28.73
N ASN A 284 2.94 17.31 -27.74
CA ASN A 284 4.27 17.41 -27.15
C ASN A 284 4.78 16.03 -26.71
N PRO A 285 5.71 15.41 -27.45
CA PRO A 285 6.27 14.10 -27.07
C PRO A 285 7.12 14.17 -25.79
N ASN A 286 7.53 15.38 -25.36
CA ASN A 286 8.26 15.60 -24.11
C ASN A 286 7.36 15.91 -22.92
N THR A 287 6.05 15.71 -23.07
CA THR A 287 5.09 15.90 -21.97
C THR A 287 5.56 15.23 -20.66
N ALA A 288 5.23 15.85 -19.52
CA ALA A 288 5.47 15.29 -18.20
C ALA A 288 4.45 14.19 -17.82
N LEU A 289 3.44 13.97 -18.67
CA LEU A 289 2.51 12.85 -18.53
C LEU A 289 3.14 11.54 -19.04
N PHE A 290 2.61 10.41 -18.62
CA PHE A 290 3.02 9.07 -19.09
C PHE A 290 4.49 8.72 -18.85
N ARG A 291 5.03 9.12 -17.69
CA ARG A 291 6.40 8.79 -17.28
C ARG A 291 6.49 8.74 -15.75
N ILE A 292 7.55 8.15 -15.25
CA ILE A 292 8.06 8.40 -13.91
C ILE A 292 9.34 9.23 -14.03
N ASP A 293 9.73 9.92 -12.96
CA ASP A 293 11.02 10.56 -12.87
C ASP A 293 11.89 9.80 -11.86
N ILE A 294 13.16 9.60 -12.19
CA ILE A 294 14.12 8.86 -11.37
C ILE A 294 15.20 9.82 -10.88
N ILE A 295 15.24 10.00 -9.56
CA ILE A 295 16.24 10.83 -8.89
C ILE A 295 17.39 9.91 -8.48
N LYS A 296 18.62 10.31 -8.79
CA LYS A 296 19.84 9.70 -8.25
C LYS A 296 20.32 10.54 -7.08
N VAL A 297 20.58 9.90 -5.95
CA VAL A 297 21.08 10.52 -4.70
C VAL A 297 22.44 9.93 -4.38
N PRO A 298 23.55 10.68 -4.63
CA PRO A 298 24.87 10.29 -4.17
C PRO A 298 24.94 10.37 -2.64
N LEU A 299 25.27 9.28 -1.97
CA LEU A 299 25.22 9.19 -0.50
C LEU A 299 26.26 10.09 0.18
N ALA A 300 27.45 10.25 -0.41
CA ALA A 300 28.49 11.13 0.13
C ALA A 300 28.23 12.62 -0.19
N HIS A 301 27.40 12.91 -1.17
CA HIS A 301 27.12 14.27 -1.68
C HIS A 301 25.64 14.42 -2.04
N PRO A 302 24.73 14.32 -1.07
CA PRO A 302 23.28 14.37 -1.33
C PRO A 302 22.83 15.69 -1.97
N GLU A 303 23.60 16.79 -1.81
CA GLU A 303 23.36 18.07 -2.46
C GLU A 303 23.48 18.01 -4.00
N LEU A 304 24.11 16.97 -4.55
CA LEU A 304 24.21 16.72 -5.99
C LEU A 304 23.05 15.88 -6.55
N SER A 305 22.03 15.63 -5.76
CA SER A 305 20.85 14.86 -6.16
C SER A 305 20.13 15.52 -7.34
N LYS A 306 19.74 14.72 -8.33
CA LYS A 306 19.05 15.21 -9.53
C LYS A 306 18.25 14.11 -10.22
N ILE A 307 17.27 14.52 -11.03
CA ILE A 307 16.62 13.61 -11.98
C ILE A 307 17.64 13.18 -13.03
N VAL A 308 17.85 11.88 -13.18
CA VAL A 308 18.80 11.29 -14.14
C VAL A 308 18.11 10.58 -15.30
N SER A 309 16.83 10.24 -15.14
CA SER A 309 16.04 9.55 -16.16
C SER A 309 14.55 9.82 -15.96
N SER A 310 13.80 9.73 -17.07
CA SER A 310 12.33 9.86 -17.07
C SER A 310 11.71 8.80 -18.01
N PRO A 311 11.77 7.51 -17.63
CA PRO A 311 11.36 6.42 -18.52
C PRO A 311 9.85 6.42 -18.76
N ARG A 312 9.49 6.09 -20.01
CA ARG A 312 8.11 6.03 -20.53
C ARG A 312 7.48 4.66 -20.23
N ILE A 313 7.37 4.30 -18.96
CA ILE A 313 6.86 2.97 -18.55
C ILE A 313 5.41 2.68 -18.97
N PHE A 314 4.65 3.71 -19.34
CA PHE A 314 3.26 3.57 -19.79
C PHE A 314 3.14 3.41 -21.32
N ALA A 315 4.24 3.58 -22.08
CA ALA A 315 4.20 3.50 -23.52
C ALA A 315 3.80 2.11 -24.02
N ASP A 316 3.10 2.07 -25.13
CA ASP A 316 2.84 0.83 -25.85
C ASP A 316 4.13 0.26 -26.41
N SER A 317 4.43 -0.99 -26.09
CA SER A 317 5.71 -1.63 -26.44
C SER A 317 5.85 -1.93 -27.94
N GLN A 318 4.76 -1.95 -28.71
CA GLN A 318 4.76 -2.25 -30.13
C GLN A 318 4.75 -0.99 -30.98
N THR A 319 3.92 -0.02 -30.61
CA THR A 319 3.74 1.22 -31.38
C THR A 319 4.57 2.39 -30.89
N GLY A 320 5.06 2.34 -29.64
CA GLY A 320 5.73 3.45 -28.98
C GLY A 320 4.81 4.60 -28.53
N ALA A 321 3.50 4.48 -28.68
CA ALA A 321 2.55 5.48 -28.23
C ALA A 321 2.65 5.67 -26.71
N LEU A 322 2.89 6.92 -26.23
CA LEU A 322 3.16 7.18 -24.82
C LEU A 322 2.01 6.80 -23.88
N ASN A 323 0.77 6.96 -24.35
CA ASN A 323 -0.44 6.57 -23.63
C ASN A 323 -0.87 5.13 -23.98
N GLY A 324 0.03 4.17 -23.85
CA GLY A 324 -0.16 2.77 -24.27
C GLY A 324 -1.03 1.91 -23.35
N LEU A 325 -1.43 2.41 -22.16
CA LEU A 325 -2.23 1.68 -21.17
C LEU A 325 -3.71 2.10 -21.19
N TRP A 326 -4.41 1.94 -20.07
CA TRP A 326 -5.85 2.26 -19.97
C TRP A 326 -6.14 3.70 -20.36
N LYS A 327 -7.13 3.89 -21.25
CA LYS A 327 -7.47 5.21 -21.81
C LYS A 327 -8.46 6.00 -20.96
N GLY A 328 -8.88 5.47 -19.82
CA GLY A 328 -9.98 6.01 -19.04
C GLY A 328 -11.34 5.49 -19.48
N GLY A 329 -12.33 5.66 -18.62
CA GLY A 329 -13.69 5.18 -18.82
C GLY A 329 -14.02 3.93 -18.00
N ASN A 330 -15.04 3.18 -18.42
CA ASN A 330 -15.45 1.94 -17.78
C ASN A 330 -15.24 0.73 -18.70
N HIS A 331 -15.31 -0.46 -18.15
CA HIS A 331 -15.17 -1.72 -18.88
C HIS A 331 -16.53 -2.28 -19.39
N GLY A 332 -17.59 -1.50 -19.31
CA GLY A 332 -18.95 -1.88 -19.68
C GLY A 332 -19.95 -1.63 -18.55
N GLU A 333 -21.20 -2.03 -18.78
CA GLU A 333 -22.27 -1.85 -17.79
C GLU A 333 -21.97 -2.61 -16.49
N GLY A 334 -22.23 -1.97 -15.35
CA GLY A 334 -22.01 -2.55 -14.01
C GLY A 334 -20.55 -2.60 -13.56
N THR A 335 -19.63 -1.90 -14.26
CA THR A 335 -18.22 -1.83 -13.91
C THR A 335 -17.83 -0.44 -13.39
N GLN A 336 -16.66 -0.35 -12.77
CA GLN A 336 -16.12 0.92 -12.29
C GLN A 336 -15.66 1.81 -13.45
N THR A 337 -15.72 3.12 -13.20
CA THR A 337 -15.07 4.11 -14.06
C THR A 337 -13.70 4.44 -13.50
N THR A 338 -12.68 4.36 -14.35
CA THR A 338 -11.28 4.55 -13.95
C THR A 338 -10.64 5.62 -14.84
N ALA A 339 -9.75 6.43 -14.27
CA ALA A 339 -9.01 7.44 -15.03
C ALA A 339 -8.01 6.83 -16.01
N GLU A 340 -7.56 7.65 -16.98
CA GLU A 340 -6.47 7.28 -17.87
C GLU A 340 -5.19 7.01 -17.08
N THR A 341 -4.45 5.96 -17.44
CA THR A 341 -3.17 5.62 -16.83
C THR A 341 -2.06 6.52 -17.37
N ASN A 342 -1.82 7.63 -16.70
CA ASN A 342 -0.76 8.58 -17.05
C ASN A 342 0.24 8.84 -15.91
N ARG A 343 0.07 8.14 -14.77
CA ARG A 343 0.89 8.20 -13.56
C ARG A 343 0.65 6.95 -12.71
N CYS A 344 1.51 6.69 -11.74
CA CYS A 344 1.24 5.78 -10.64
C CYS A 344 0.86 6.59 -9.39
N HIS A 345 0.13 5.97 -8.47
CA HIS A 345 0.05 6.43 -7.09
C HIS A 345 1.27 5.88 -6.35
N ASP A 346 1.28 4.62 -5.96
CA ASP A 346 2.45 3.99 -5.35
C ASP A 346 3.18 3.07 -6.34
N ILE A 347 4.50 2.98 -6.14
CA ILE A 347 5.35 1.97 -6.75
C ILE A 347 6.06 1.25 -5.61
N THR A 348 5.81 -0.03 -5.43
CA THR A 348 6.52 -0.83 -4.44
C THR A 348 7.62 -1.61 -5.13
N VAL A 349 8.87 -1.41 -4.70
CA VAL A 349 10.03 -2.13 -5.22
C VAL A 349 10.35 -3.32 -4.33
N TYR A 350 10.75 -4.41 -4.95
CA TYR A 350 11.27 -5.60 -4.30
C TYR A 350 12.67 -5.87 -4.83
N SER A 351 13.65 -5.10 -4.33
CA SER A 351 15.03 -5.08 -4.82
C SER A 351 15.69 -6.45 -4.82
N ALA A 352 15.37 -7.31 -3.83
CA ALA A 352 15.89 -8.68 -3.76
C ALA A 352 15.47 -9.56 -4.95
N MET A 353 14.39 -9.21 -5.63
CA MET A 353 13.87 -9.91 -6.82
C MET A 353 14.14 -9.13 -8.11
N GLY A 354 14.66 -7.92 -8.04
CA GLY A 354 14.82 -7.03 -9.18
C GLY A 354 13.50 -6.59 -9.81
N LEU A 355 12.41 -6.58 -9.03
CA LEU A 355 11.07 -6.29 -9.49
C LEU A 355 10.48 -5.05 -8.79
N ALA A 356 9.54 -4.40 -9.45
CA ALA A 356 8.63 -3.45 -8.82
C ALA A 356 7.19 -3.67 -9.31
N ALA A 357 6.23 -3.35 -8.45
CA ALA A 357 4.80 -3.32 -8.76
C ALA A 357 4.30 -1.88 -8.66
N GLY A 358 3.72 -1.35 -9.72
CA GLY A 358 3.13 -0.01 -9.74
C GLY A 358 1.62 -0.08 -9.75
N ALA A 359 0.99 0.64 -8.84
CA ALA A 359 -0.46 0.87 -8.83
C ALA A 359 -0.73 2.23 -9.52
N CYS A 360 -1.21 2.19 -10.76
CA CYS A 360 -1.10 3.32 -11.67
C CYS A 360 -2.46 3.73 -12.23
N SER A 361 -3.27 4.39 -11.44
CA SER A 361 -4.61 4.89 -11.82
C SER A 361 -5.52 3.79 -12.38
N GLY A 362 -5.41 3.44 -13.66
CA GLY A 362 -6.23 2.43 -14.36
C GLY A 362 -5.56 1.07 -14.53
N ASN A 363 -4.32 0.89 -14.08
CA ASN A 363 -3.57 -0.35 -14.24
C ASN A 363 -2.71 -0.70 -13.03
N GLY A 364 -2.64 -2.00 -12.72
CA GLY A 364 -1.50 -2.59 -12.01
C GLY A 364 -0.41 -2.97 -13.04
N ILE A 365 0.86 -2.66 -12.74
CA ILE A 365 1.99 -2.98 -13.63
C ILE A 365 3.11 -3.70 -12.88
N ILE A 366 3.88 -4.50 -13.61
CA ILE A 366 5.13 -5.09 -13.10
C ILE A 366 6.29 -4.53 -13.92
N LEU A 367 7.35 -4.12 -13.21
CA LEU A 367 8.59 -3.62 -13.80
C LEU A 367 9.76 -4.53 -13.44
N ASP A 368 10.66 -4.74 -14.39
CA ASP A 368 12.04 -5.16 -14.14
C ASP A 368 12.85 -3.92 -13.79
N ILE A 369 13.45 -3.91 -12.60
CA ILE A 369 14.27 -2.83 -12.08
C ILE A 369 15.74 -3.24 -11.92
N SER A 370 16.19 -4.29 -12.61
CA SER A 370 17.60 -4.73 -12.61
C SER A 370 18.58 -3.62 -13.01
N ASN A 371 18.08 -2.63 -13.76
CA ASN A 371 18.71 -1.35 -13.98
C ASN A 371 17.80 -0.24 -13.42
N PRO A 372 18.10 0.33 -12.24
CA PRO A 372 17.21 1.27 -11.58
C PRO A 372 16.98 2.57 -12.37
N VAL A 373 17.88 2.95 -13.28
CA VAL A 373 17.70 4.16 -14.09
C VAL A 373 16.94 3.90 -15.40
N ASN A 374 16.65 2.66 -15.71
CA ASN A 374 15.92 2.26 -16.92
C ASN A 374 15.00 1.05 -16.65
N PRO A 375 13.97 1.18 -15.80
CA PRO A 375 13.01 0.12 -15.54
C PRO A 375 12.24 -0.25 -16.80
N ILE A 376 11.97 -1.55 -16.97
CA ILE A 376 11.26 -2.11 -18.13
C ILE A 376 9.94 -2.72 -17.66
N ARG A 377 8.81 -2.33 -18.28
CA ARG A 377 7.53 -2.92 -17.97
C ARG A 377 7.43 -4.34 -18.54
N LEU A 378 7.20 -5.31 -17.65
CA LEU A 378 6.99 -6.72 -17.97
C LEU A 378 5.54 -7.06 -18.23
N ASP A 379 4.62 -6.42 -17.48
CA ASP A 379 3.18 -6.64 -17.57
C ASP A 379 2.37 -5.42 -17.18
N ALA A 380 1.11 -5.40 -17.61
CA ALA A 380 0.11 -4.45 -17.17
C ALA A 380 -1.28 -5.11 -17.23
N VAL A 381 -2.04 -4.96 -16.15
CA VAL A 381 -3.41 -5.47 -16.04
C VAL A 381 -4.36 -4.33 -15.71
N SER A 382 -5.61 -4.45 -16.11
CA SER A 382 -6.72 -3.61 -15.69
C SER A 382 -7.82 -4.47 -15.08
N ASP A 383 -8.68 -3.87 -14.25
CA ASP A 383 -9.75 -4.60 -13.57
C ASP A 383 -11.07 -3.83 -13.65
N PRO A 384 -12.18 -4.46 -14.08
CA PRO A 384 -13.47 -3.80 -14.16
C PRO A 384 -14.08 -3.41 -12.82
N ASN A 385 -13.56 -3.95 -11.72
CA ASN A 385 -14.02 -3.64 -10.36
C ASN A 385 -13.18 -2.56 -9.68
N TYR A 386 -12.13 -2.06 -10.35
CA TYR A 386 -11.21 -1.05 -9.79
C TYR A 386 -11.54 0.34 -10.33
N ALA A 387 -11.64 1.29 -9.40
CA ALA A 387 -11.79 2.70 -9.71
C ALA A 387 -10.45 3.44 -9.66
N PHE A 388 -9.55 3.04 -8.75
CA PHE A 388 -8.27 3.70 -8.55
C PHE A 388 -7.21 2.76 -7.99
N TRP A 389 -6.30 2.30 -8.85
CA TRP A 389 -5.15 1.51 -8.45
C TRP A 389 -4.21 2.37 -7.61
N HIS A 390 -4.07 2.03 -6.32
CA HIS A 390 -3.46 2.88 -5.30
C HIS A 390 -2.10 2.39 -4.81
N SER A 391 -2.04 1.21 -4.19
CA SER A 391 -0.80 0.62 -3.66
C SER A 391 -0.63 -0.84 -4.06
N ALA A 392 0.56 -1.39 -3.82
CA ALA A 392 0.88 -2.77 -4.14
C ALA A 392 1.83 -3.36 -3.11
N ASN A 393 1.65 -4.65 -2.75
CA ASN A 393 2.56 -5.40 -1.90
C ASN A 393 2.84 -6.77 -2.52
N PHE A 394 4.13 -7.19 -2.56
CA PHE A 394 4.48 -8.56 -2.89
C PHE A 394 4.35 -9.46 -1.68
N ASN A 395 4.02 -10.76 -1.89
CA ASN A 395 4.32 -11.72 -0.85
C ASN A 395 5.84 -11.95 -0.76
N ASN A 396 6.34 -12.55 0.33
CA ASN A 396 7.78 -12.71 0.53
C ASN A 396 8.46 -13.61 -0.53
N ALA A 397 7.72 -14.50 -1.19
CA ALA A 397 8.24 -15.32 -2.28
C ALA A 397 8.31 -14.56 -3.62
N GLY A 398 7.67 -13.39 -3.76
CA GLY A 398 7.57 -12.66 -5.02
C GLY A 398 6.69 -13.36 -6.07
N THR A 399 5.79 -14.22 -5.61
CA THR A 399 4.89 -15.03 -6.47
C THR A 399 3.44 -14.53 -6.46
N LYS A 400 3.15 -13.55 -5.62
CA LYS A 400 1.85 -12.89 -5.50
C LYS A 400 2.05 -11.39 -5.35
N VAL A 401 1.06 -10.63 -5.82
CA VAL A 401 0.97 -9.19 -5.59
C VAL A 401 -0.46 -8.89 -5.17
N LEU A 402 -0.61 -8.18 -4.06
CA LEU A 402 -1.84 -7.60 -3.61
C LEU A 402 -1.86 -6.14 -4.06
N PHE A 403 -2.87 -5.74 -4.81
CA PHE A 403 -3.12 -4.34 -5.18
C PHE A 403 -4.35 -3.83 -4.43
N THR A 404 -4.35 -2.54 -4.08
CA THR A 404 -5.49 -1.88 -3.43
C THR A 404 -6.27 -1.00 -4.39
N ASP A 405 -7.61 -0.99 -4.27
CA ASP A 405 -8.51 -0.04 -4.94
C ASP A 405 -8.94 1.04 -3.97
N GLU A 406 -8.34 2.22 -4.05
CA GLU A 406 -8.75 3.38 -3.25
C GLU A 406 -9.99 4.06 -3.85
N TRP A 407 -11.07 3.33 -4.01
CA TRP A 407 -12.32 3.78 -4.59
C TRP A 407 -12.89 5.03 -3.89
N GLY A 408 -12.84 6.17 -4.56
CA GLY A 408 -13.26 7.46 -4.01
C GLY A 408 -12.15 8.28 -3.38
N GLY A 409 -10.86 7.86 -3.56
CA GLY A 409 -9.69 8.60 -3.09
C GLY A 409 -9.68 8.76 -1.57
N GLY A 410 -10.02 7.71 -0.81
CA GLY A 410 -9.97 7.67 0.64
C GLY A 410 -10.98 8.54 1.39
N SER A 411 -11.81 9.33 0.69
CA SER A 411 -12.70 10.30 1.34
C SER A 411 -14.15 9.82 1.48
N GLN A 412 -14.47 8.68 0.89
CA GLN A 412 -15.84 8.21 0.76
C GLN A 412 -16.13 7.00 1.65
N PRO A 413 -17.40 6.80 2.06
CA PRO A 413 -17.83 5.63 2.80
C PRO A 413 -18.03 4.46 1.81
N ARG A 414 -17.01 3.62 1.62
CA ARG A 414 -17.03 2.50 0.66
C ARG A 414 -17.09 1.12 1.31
N CYS A 415 -17.32 1.06 2.63
CA CYS A 415 -17.48 -0.19 3.38
C CYS A 415 -18.89 -0.38 3.94
N ARG A 416 -19.90 0.29 3.37
CA ARG A 416 -21.31 0.14 3.84
C ARG A 416 -21.87 -1.23 3.49
N ALA A 417 -22.91 -1.64 4.15
CA ALA A 417 -23.60 -2.90 3.88
C ALA A 417 -24.09 -3.03 2.42
N SER A 418 -24.36 -1.92 1.74
CA SER A 418 -24.80 -1.87 0.34
C SER A 418 -23.66 -1.89 -0.67
N ASP A 419 -22.41 -1.66 -0.25
CA ASP A 419 -21.28 -1.55 -1.19
C ASP A 419 -20.81 -2.93 -1.65
N PRO A 420 -20.45 -3.14 -2.93
CA PRO A 420 -19.93 -4.42 -3.40
C PRO A 420 -18.63 -4.83 -2.70
N MET A 421 -18.47 -6.13 -2.43
CA MET A 421 -17.28 -6.65 -1.74
C MET A 421 -16.01 -6.67 -2.59
N ASN A 422 -16.14 -6.51 -3.90
CA ASN A 422 -15.02 -6.42 -4.86
C ASN A 422 -14.73 -4.99 -5.34
N TRP A 423 -15.36 -3.97 -4.74
CA TRP A 423 -15.12 -2.55 -5.02
C TRP A 423 -14.49 -1.88 -3.79
N GLY A 424 -13.44 -1.08 -3.99
CA GLY A 424 -12.66 -0.53 -2.87
C GLY A 424 -12.01 -1.63 -2.02
N ALA A 425 -11.55 -2.66 -2.68
CA ALA A 425 -11.05 -3.90 -2.13
C ALA A 425 -9.59 -4.14 -2.57
N ASP A 426 -8.97 -5.15 -2.02
CA ASP A 426 -7.73 -5.70 -2.52
C ASP A 426 -8.00 -6.67 -3.65
N ALA A 427 -7.20 -6.64 -4.71
CA ALA A 427 -7.14 -7.70 -5.70
C ALA A 427 -5.83 -8.46 -5.54
N ILE A 428 -5.92 -9.76 -5.36
CA ILE A 428 -4.79 -10.64 -5.18
C ILE A 428 -4.48 -11.31 -6.52
N PHE A 429 -3.28 -11.04 -7.01
CA PHE A 429 -2.77 -11.62 -8.26
C PHE A 429 -1.67 -12.63 -7.95
N THR A 430 -1.64 -13.74 -8.69
CA THR A 430 -0.44 -14.57 -8.79
C THR A 430 0.51 -13.96 -9.81
N LEU A 431 1.81 -14.03 -9.54
CA LEU A 431 2.87 -13.54 -10.41
C LEU A 431 3.76 -14.70 -10.85
N SER A 432 3.79 -14.98 -12.13
CA SER A 432 4.64 -16.01 -12.72
C SER A 432 5.29 -15.52 -14.00
N LYS A 433 6.62 -15.64 -14.08
CA LYS A 433 7.41 -15.19 -15.24
C LYS A 433 7.09 -13.73 -15.65
N GLY A 434 6.91 -12.85 -14.66
CA GLY A 434 6.59 -11.45 -14.88
C GLY A 434 5.15 -11.18 -15.33
N LYS A 435 4.24 -12.17 -15.27
CA LYS A 435 2.84 -12.04 -15.66
C LYS A 435 1.90 -12.18 -14.49
N LEU A 436 0.94 -11.26 -14.39
CA LEU A 436 -0.10 -11.19 -13.38
C LEU A 436 -1.35 -11.98 -13.81
N THR A 437 -1.91 -12.76 -12.89
CA THR A 437 -3.20 -13.43 -13.07
C THR A 437 -4.06 -13.20 -11.83
N LEU A 438 -5.22 -12.57 -11.99
CA LEU A 438 -6.16 -12.32 -10.91
C LEU A 438 -6.65 -13.63 -10.29
N SER A 439 -6.59 -13.71 -8.96
CA SER A 439 -7.02 -14.88 -8.19
C SER A 439 -8.28 -14.61 -7.37
N SER A 440 -8.34 -13.50 -6.64
CA SER A 440 -9.48 -13.16 -5.77
C SER A 440 -9.49 -11.70 -5.38
N TYR A 441 -10.56 -11.31 -4.67
CA TYR A 441 -10.66 -10.04 -3.95
C TYR A 441 -10.79 -10.27 -2.45
N TYR A 442 -10.25 -9.33 -1.69
CA TYR A 442 -10.47 -9.23 -0.25
C TYR A 442 -10.91 -7.82 0.12
N LYS A 443 -11.92 -7.71 0.98
CA LYS A 443 -12.37 -6.46 1.58
C LYS A 443 -12.65 -6.69 3.06
N MET A 444 -12.34 -5.70 3.91
CA MET A 444 -12.71 -5.78 5.33
C MET A 444 -14.20 -6.14 5.45
N PRO A 445 -14.55 -7.19 6.20
CA PRO A 445 -15.89 -7.75 6.08
C PRO A 445 -16.96 -7.00 6.85
N ALA A 446 -16.61 -6.25 7.93
CA ALA A 446 -17.59 -5.57 8.75
C ALA A 446 -18.14 -4.31 8.07
N PRO A 447 -19.47 -4.16 7.92
CA PRO A 447 -20.03 -2.95 7.36
C PRO A 447 -19.83 -1.75 8.29
N GLN A 448 -19.44 -0.63 7.70
CA GLN A 448 -19.23 0.66 8.35
C GLN A 448 -20.41 1.61 8.06
N THR A 449 -20.49 2.72 8.77
CA THR A 449 -21.53 3.73 8.59
C THR A 449 -21.25 4.65 7.38
N GLU A 450 -22.21 5.50 7.04
CA GLU A 450 -22.06 6.53 6.02
C GLU A 450 -21.16 7.72 6.46
N PHE A 451 -20.81 7.77 7.75
CA PHE A 451 -19.97 8.83 8.32
C PHE A 451 -18.49 8.46 8.33
N GLU A 452 -18.14 7.21 8.02
CA GLU A 452 -16.80 6.66 8.03
C GLU A 452 -16.25 6.55 6.62
N ASN A 453 -15.21 7.35 6.30
CA ASN A 453 -14.43 7.07 5.09
C ASN A 453 -13.73 5.72 5.28
N CYS A 454 -13.93 4.82 4.34
CA CYS A 454 -13.43 3.46 4.44
C CYS A 454 -13.23 2.85 3.06
N VAL A 455 -12.00 2.39 2.80
CA VAL A 455 -11.58 1.72 1.57
C VAL A 455 -10.21 1.08 1.78
N ALA A 456 -9.78 0.14 0.94
CA ALA A 456 -8.45 -0.45 0.98
C ALA A 456 -7.35 0.61 0.82
N HIS A 457 -6.35 0.57 1.71
CA HIS A 457 -5.23 1.51 1.71
C HIS A 457 -3.90 0.80 2.02
N ASN A 458 -2.92 1.48 2.64
CA ASN A 458 -1.57 0.97 2.80
C ASN A 458 -1.45 -0.12 3.88
N GLY A 459 -0.61 -1.11 3.61
CA GLY A 459 -0.32 -2.21 4.50
C GLY A 459 1.12 -2.72 4.37
N SER A 460 1.49 -3.69 5.19
CA SER A 460 2.77 -4.39 5.10
C SER A 460 2.65 -5.86 5.50
N LEU A 461 3.63 -6.66 5.08
CA LEU A 461 3.68 -8.05 5.51
C LEU A 461 3.95 -8.17 7.02
N ILE A 462 3.26 -9.11 7.67
CA ILE A 462 3.64 -9.63 8.99
C ILE A 462 4.50 -10.87 8.77
N PRO A 463 5.73 -10.94 9.29
CA PRO A 463 6.69 -11.98 8.97
C PRO A 463 6.41 -13.31 9.69
N ILE A 464 5.24 -13.89 9.49
CA ILE A 464 4.92 -15.24 10.00
C ILE A 464 5.47 -16.27 9.00
N PRO A 465 6.40 -17.15 9.41
CA PRO A 465 7.01 -18.09 8.50
C PRO A 465 5.97 -19.04 7.90
N GLY A 466 6.09 -19.35 6.60
CA GLY A 466 5.19 -20.28 5.89
C GLY A 466 3.79 -19.75 5.60
N ARG A 467 3.54 -18.44 5.80
CA ARG A 467 2.26 -17.78 5.50
C ARG A 467 2.50 -16.44 4.82
N ASP A 468 1.58 -16.04 3.97
CA ASP A 468 1.50 -14.71 3.39
C ASP A 468 0.43 -13.93 4.15
N ILE A 469 0.86 -13.09 5.08
CA ILE A 469 -0.02 -12.32 5.95
C ILE A 469 0.30 -10.85 5.81
N GLU A 470 -0.74 -10.03 5.64
CA GLU A 470 -0.65 -8.59 5.59
C GLU A 470 -1.47 -7.94 6.70
N VAL A 471 -0.92 -6.91 7.32
CA VAL A 471 -1.66 -5.93 8.10
C VAL A 471 -1.95 -4.73 7.21
N GLN A 472 -3.20 -4.26 7.18
CA GLN A 472 -3.66 -3.25 6.25
C GLN A 472 -4.58 -2.24 6.90
N ALA A 473 -4.42 -0.97 6.48
CA ALA A 473 -5.26 0.15 6.86
C ALA A 473 -6.53 0.23 5.97
N TRP A 474 -7.64 0.61 6.58
CA TRP A 474 -8.95 0.83 5.95
C TRP A 474 -9.54 2.19 6.33
N TYR A 475 -8.70 3.19 6.55
CA TYR A 475 -9.13 4.48 7.09
C TYR A 475 -9.94 4.31 8.39
N GLN A 476 -11.18 4.87 8.48
CA GLN A 476 -12.04 4.69 9.66
C GLN A 476 -12.59 3.26 9.81
N GLY A 477 -12.50 2.41 8.78
CA GLY A 477 -12.72 0.97 8.93
C GLY A 477 -11.63 0.25 9.72
N GLY A 478 -10.62 0.98 10.20
CA GLY A 478 -9.59 0.49 11.11
C GLY A 478 -8.48 -0.30 10.42
N VAL A 479 -8.16 -1.45 10.99
CA VAL A 479 -7.05 -2.33 10.59
C VAL A 479 -7.56 -3.74 10.38
N SER A 480 -7.19 -4.37 9.27
CA SER A 480 -7.36 -5.82 9.05
C SER A 480 -6.02 -6.54 9.08
N ILE A 481 -6.01 -7.78 9.53
CA ILE A 481 -4.95 -8.74 9.25
C ILE A 481 -5.54 -9.78 8.31
N VAL A 482 -5.00 -9.87 7.10
CA VAL A 482 -5.45 -10.78 6.06
C VAL A 482 -4.42 -11.86 5.80
N ASP A 483 -4.86 -13.12 5.79
CA ASP A 483 -4.08 -14.26 5.31
C ASP A 483 -4.47 -14.54 3.86
N PHE A 484 -3.53 -14.31 2.95
CA PHE A 484 -3.65 -14.60 1.52
C PHE A 484 -2.67 -15.70 1.05
N THR A 485 -2.29 -16.60 2.00
CA THR A 485 -1.48 -17.78 1.68
C THR A 485 -2.14 -18.61 0.59
N ASP A 486 -3.46 -18.79 0.67
CA ASP A 486 -4.28 -19.21 -0.47
C ASP A 486 -4.76 -17.96 -1.23
N ALA A 487 -4.11 -17.65 -2.34
CA ALA A 487 -4.47 -16.49 -3.16
C ALA A 487 -5.92 -16.52 -3.68
N SER A 488 -6.54 -17.68 -3.72
CA SER A 488 -7.92 -17.85 -4.23
C SER A 488 -8.99 -17.66 -3.15
N HIS A 489 -8.63 -17.77 -1.87
CA HIS A 489 -9.54 -17.65 -0.73
C HIS A 489 -8.88 -16.93 0.46
N PRO A 490 -8.60 -15.63 0.34
CA PRO A 490 -8.08 -14.83 1.44
C PRO A 490 -9.10 -14.75 2.59
N ILE A 491 -8.59 -14.74 3.83
CA ILE A 491 -9.42 -14.66 5.03
C ILE A 491 -8.93 -13.59 5.99
N GLU A 492 -9.84 -12.91 6.68
CA GLU A 492 -9.51 -12.07 7.81
C GLU A 492 -9.16 -12.92 9.03
N ILE A 493 -8.00 -12.69 9.62
CA ILE A 493 -7.51 -13.43 10.78
C ILE A 493 -7.32 -12.58 12.03
N GLY A 494 -7.51 -11.28 11.90
CA GLY A 494 -7.47 -10.30 12.98
C GLY A 494 -7.95 -8.95 12.50
N TYR A 495 -8.33 -8.10 13.44
CA TYR A 495 -8.76 -6.72 13.17
C TYR A 495 -8.65 -5.84 14.41
N PHE A 496 -8.57 -4.54 14.18
CA PHE A 496 -8.87 -3.48 15.14
C PHE A 496 -9.74 -2.45 14.44
N ASP A 497 -10.80 -2.01 15.10
CA ASP A 497 -11.68 -0.97 14.59
C ASP A 497 -12.06 -0.01 15.73
N ARG A 498 -12.29 1.22 15.36
CA ARG A 498 -12.68 2.30 16.26
C ARG A 498 -13.81 3.08 15.62
N GLY A 499 -14.90 3.30 16.34
CA GLY A 499 -16.09 3.99 15.82
C GLY A 499 -15.77 5.37 15.21
N PRO A 500 -16.71 5.93 14.42
CA PRO A 500 -16.49 7.13 13.63
C PRO A 500 -15.99 8.31 14.47
N ILE A 501 -15.19 9.18 13.85
CA ILE A 501 -14.69 10.41 14.49
C ILE A 501 -15.84 11.31 14.92
N ASP A 502 -16.86 11.43 14.06
CA ASP A 502 -18.09 12.18 14.31
C ASP A 502 -19.29 11.28 13.95
N PRO A 503 -20.18 10.97 14.90
CA PRO A 503 -21.31 10.09 14.64
C PRO A 503 -22.46 10.74 13.86
N ALA A 504 -22.39 12.04 13.60
CA ALA A 504 -23.42 12.81 12.92
C ALA A 504 -22.98 13.40 11.58
N LYS A 505 -21.68 13.44 11.31
CA LYS A 505 -21.10 14.05 10.12
C LYS A 505 -19.94 13.24 9.59
N ARG A 506 -19.84 13.11 8.28
CA ARG A 506 -18.69 12.52 7.66
C ARG A 506 -17.44 13.39 7.91
N ALA A 507 -16.43 12.80 8.52
CA ALA A 507 -15.11 13.39 8.71
C ALA A 507 -14.06 12.48 8.06
N LEU A 508 -12.94 13.04 7.61
CA LEU A 508 -11.80 12.25 7.20
C LEU A 508 -11.03 11.80 8.43
N GLY A 509 -10.69 10.54 8.51
CA GLY A 509 -9.94 9.99 9.62
C GLY A 509 -9.60 8.52 9.43
N GLY A 510 -9.17 7.90 10.53
CA GLY A 510 -8.78 6.51 10.57
C GLY A 510 -7.34 6.27 10.13
N GLN A 511 -6.97 5.02 9.97
CA GLN A 511 -5.60 4.62 9.68
C GLN A 511 -5.23 4.93 8.22
N TRP A 512 -4.21 5.77 8.02
CA TRP A 512 -3.61 6.02 6.70
C TRP A 512 -2.73 4.84 6.28
N SER A 513 -1.79 4.46 7.16
CA SER A 513 -0.88 3.33 6.98
C SER A 513 -0.80 2.50 8.26
N THR A 514 -0.62 1.20 8.11
CA THR A 514 -0.46 0.30 9.23
C THR A 514 0.64 -0.71 8.90
N TYR A 515 1.78 -0.63 9.60
CA TYR A 515 2.98 -1.39 9.27
C TYR A 515 3.52 -2.19 10.45
N TRP A 516 3.94 -3.42 10.18
CA TRP A 516 4.66 -4.24 11.14
C TRP A 516 6.14 -3.85 11.17
N TYR A 517 6.67 -3.58 12.36
CA TYR A 517 8.08 -3.30 12.56
C TYR A 517 8.55 -3.89 13.90
N ASN A 518 9.53 -4.82 13.85
CA ASN A 518 10.23 -5.38 15.00
C ASN A 518 9.31 -5.83 16.15
N GLY A 519 8.26 -6.60 15.83
CA GLY A 519 7.36 -7.22 16.81
C GLY A 519 6.10 -6.42 17.11
N TYR A 520 5.96 -5.21 16.58
CA TYR A 520 4.80 -4.35 16.79
C TYR A 520 4.22 -3.85 15.47
N ILE A 521 3.00 -3.36 15.53
CA ILE A 521 2.32 -2.74 14.40
C ILE A 521 2.08 -1.28 14.76
N TYR A 522 2.51 -0.39 13.89
CA TYR A 522 2.35 1.05 14.03
C TYR A 522 1.36 1.57 13.03
N GLY A 523 0.38 2.35 13.49
CA GLY A 523 -0.64 2.95 12.66
C GLY A 523 -0.54 4.47 12.65
N SER A 524 -0.55 5.05 11.44
CA SER A 524 -0.65 6.49 11.24
C SER A 524 -2.11 6.88 11.13
N GLU A 525 -2.70 7.28 12.26
CA GLU A 525 -4.10 7.72 12.28
C GLU A 525 -4.20 9.20 11.89
N ILE A 526 -4.99 9.48 10.85
CA ILE A 526 -5.11 10.79 10.19
C ILE A 526 -5.37 11.92 11.19
N VAL A 527 -6.27 11.68 12.14
CA VAL A 527 -6.79 12.70 13.07
C VAL A 527 -6.29 12.50 14.48
N ARG A 528 -6.33 11.25 14.96
CA ARG A 528 -6.08 10.92 16.37
C ARG A 528 -4.60 10.81 16.72
N GLY A 529 -3.70 10.62 15.71
CA GLY A 529 -2.25 10.61 15.90
C GLY A 529 -1.58 9.28 15.53
N VAL A 530 -0.88 8.64 16.47
CA VAL A 530 -0.16 7.38 16.24
C VAL A 530 -0.73 6.31 17.16
N ASP A 531 -1.11 5.18 16.60
CA ASP A 531 -1.50 3.99 17.36
C ASP A 531 -0.41 2.93 17.28
N VAL A 532 -0.22 2.18 18.37
CA VAL A 532 0.68 1.04 18.42
C VAL A 532 -0.08 -0.19 18.86
N PHE A 533 0.10 -1.27 18.12
CA PHE A 533 -0.57 -2.54 18.37
C PHE A 533 0.45 -3.66 18.53
N LYS A 534 0.06 -4.69 19.26
CA LYS A 534 0.74 -5.99 19.28
C LYS A 534 -0.20 -7.09 18.80
N LEU A 535 0.38 -8.12 18.22
CA LEU A 535 -0.35 -9.35 17.93
C LEU A 535 -0.72 -10.08 19.23
N VAL A 536 -1.92 -10.64 19.29
CA VAL A 536 -2.34 -11.55 20.36
C VAL A 536 -2.90 -12.84 19.76
N PRO A 537 -2.67 -14.00 20.41
CA PRO A 537 -3.12 -15.28 19.87
C PRO A 537 -4.64 -15.33 19.73
N ASN A 538 -5.09 -16.00 18.69
CA ASN A 538 -6.50 -16.34 18.48
C ASN A 538 -6.61 -17.70 17.76
N LYS A 539 -7.78 -18.08 17.30
CA LYS A 539 -7.99 -19.34 16.57
C LYS A 539 -7.20 -19.47 15.25
N TYR A 540 -6.70 -18.34 14.71
CA TYR A 540 -5.99 -18.30 13.42
C TYR A 540 -4.48 -18.07 13.55
N ILE A 541 -4.02 -17.47 14.65
CA ILE A 541 -2.61 -17.17 14.91
C ILE A 541 -2.27 -17.72 16.30
N THR A 542 -1.26 -18.56 16.39
CA THR A 542 -0.77 -19.12 17.65
C THR A 542 0.33 -18.23 18.27
N GLN A 543 0.62 -18.45 19.56
CA GLN A 543 1.75 -17.78 20.20
C GLN A 543 3.09 -18.15 19.53
N ASN A 544 3.28 -19.41 19.11
CA ASN A 544 4.49 -19.82 18.41
C ASN A 544 4.67 -19.08 17.06
N GLU A 545 3.58 -18.80 16.34
CA GLU A 545 3.63 -18.01 15.11
C GLU A 545 4.02 -16.55 15.39
N ILE A 546 3.51 -15.96 16.48
CA ILE A 546 3.88 -14.61 16.92
C ILE A 546 5.34 -14.58 17.37
N ASP A 547 5.79 -15.55 18.16
CA ASP A 547 7.17 -15.64 18.62
C ASP A 547 8.14 -15.80 17.44
N ALA A 548 7.75 -16.56 16.41
CA ALA A 548 8.53 -16.72 15.19
C ALA A 548 8.60 -15.43 14.35
N SER A 549 7.50 -14.66 14.28
CA SER A 549 7.52 -13.33 13.62
C SER A 549 8.49 -12.37 14.33
N ASN A 550 8.54 -12.41 15.66
CA ASN A 550 9.41 -11.58 16.49
C ASN A 550 10.91 -11.94 16.39
N GLN A 551 11.26 -13.04 15.69
CA GLN A 551 12.66 -13.37 15.34
C GLN A 551 13.16 -12.55 14.13
N VAL A 552 12.29 -11.89 13.40
CA VAL A 552 12.67 -11.02 12.28
C VAL A 552 12.95 -9.62 12.81
N HIS A 553 14.06 -9.04 12.36
CA HIS A 553 14.46 -7.69 12.71
C HIS A 553 14.85 -6.90 11.47
N PHE A 554 14.41 -5.67 11.40
CA PHE A 554 14.80 -4.69 10.39
C PHE A 554 15.54 -3.53 11.06
N ASP A 555 16.70 -3.18 10.55
CA ASP A 555 17.40 -1.95 10.97
C ASP A 555 16.69 -0.71 10.42
N GLU A 556 16.17 -0.81 9.19
CA GLU A 556 15.35 0.21 8.54
C GLU A 556 14.17 -0.44 7.82
N LEU A 557 13.04 0.26 7.78
CA LEU A 557 11.88 -0.16 7.00
C LEU A 557 11.23 1.05 6.32
N ASN A 558 11.19 0.99 4.99
CA ASN A 558 10.35 1.79 4.12
C ASN A 558 9.48 0.79 3.34
N VAL A 559 8.18 0.80 3.54
CA VAL A 559 7.32 -0.30 3.07
C VAL A 559 7.32 -0.42 1.54
N GLN A 560 7.35 0.72 0.82
CA GLN A 560 7.45 0.73 -0.64
C GLN A 560 8.83 0.28 -1.17
N ASN A 561 9.85 0.16 -0.32
CA ASN A 561 11.09 -0.56 -0.59
C ASN A 561 11.08 -1.88 0.20
N GLN A 562 10.28 -2.81 -0.26
CA GLN A 562 9.95 -4.04 0.46
C GLN A 562 11.19 -4.90 0.70
N PRO A 563 11.53 -5.22 1.96
CA PRO A 563 12.66 -6.09 2.28
C PRO A 563 12.33 -7.56 2.05
N LYS A 564 13.35 -8.36 1.75
CA LYS A 564 13.26 -9.82 1.80
C LYS A 564 13.27 -10.27 3.25
N ILE A 565 12.20 -10.93 3.68
CA ILE A 565 12.08 -11.50 5.02
C ILE A 565 12.84 -12.83 5.07
N VAL A 566 13.71 -12.96 6.09
CA VAL A 566 14.48 -14.18 6.35
C VAL A 566 14.34 -14.53 7.83
N TRP A 567 13.95 -15.77 8.10
CA TRP A 567 13.80 -16.28 9.47
C TRP A 567 15.05 -17.06 9.89
N PRO A 568 15.48 -16.94 11.16
CA PRO A 568 16.56 -17.77 11.68
C PRO A 568 16.14 -19.25 11.72
N GLN A 569 17.13 -20.12 11.49
CA GLN A 569 16.91 -21.57 11.50
C GLN A 569 16.96 -22.10 12.94
N ASN A 570 15.93 -21.85 13.74
CA ASN A 570 15.86 -22.23 15.16
C ASN A 570 14.51 -22.91 15.52
N PHE A 571 14.40 -23.40 16.74
CA PHE A 571 13.22 -24.13 17.19
C PHE A 571 12.00 -23.24 17.44
N VAL A 572 12.18 -21.93 17.65
CA VAL A 572 11.05 -21.00 17.72
C VAL A 572 10.30 -20.99 16.38
N VAL A 573 11.04 -20.86 15.28
CA VAL A 573 10.48 -20.90 13.92
C VAL A 573 9.93 -22.30 13.58
N ALA A 574 10.60 -23.37 14.04
CA ALA A 574 10.11 -24.75 13.84
C ALA A 574 8.73 -24.98 14.48
N ARG A 575 8.48 -24.43 15.68
CA ARG A 575 7.18 -24.54 16.36
C ARG A 575 6.04 -23.88 15.59
N ALA A 576 6.31 -22.73 14.95
CA ALA A 576 5.32 -22.07 14.10
C ALA A 576 4.89 -22.99 12.93
N TYR A 577 5.84 -23.63 12.26
CA TYR A 577 5.53 -24.61 11.21
C TYR A 577 4.73 -25.81 11.74
N LEU A 578 5.08 -26.33 12.94
CA LEU A 578 4.35 -27.44 13.55
C LEU A 578 2.88 -27.07 13.86
N ASP A 579 2.63 -25.86 14.38
CA ASP A 579 1.27 -25.39 14.65
C ASP A 579 0.44 -25.26 13.36
N GLN A 580 1.06 -24.78 12.28
CA GLN A 580 0.40 -24.68 10.98
C GLN A 580 0.07 -26.05 10.39
N LEU A 581 1.01 -27.02 10.49
CA LEU A 581 0.81 -28.41 10.04
C LEU A 581 -0.24 -29.14 10.89
N ALA A 582 -0.37 -28.78 12.17
CA ALA A 582 -1.45 -29.26 13.05
C ALA A 582 -2.81 -28.73 12.59
N ARG A 583 -2.90 -27.44 12.33
CA ARG A 583 -4.12 -26.77 11.85
C ARG A 583 -4.60 -27.33 10.51
N GLY A 584 -3.65 -27.63 9.61
CA GLY A 584 -3.90 -28.28 8.31
C GLY A 584 -4.14 -29.79 8.38
N THR A 585 -4.04 -30.43 9.57
CA THR A 585 -4.15 -31.88 9.77
C THR A 585 -3.16 -32.73 8.95
N THR A 586 -2.08 -32.10 8.46
CA THR A 586 -1.07 -32.77 7.63
C THR A 586 -0.15 -33.67 8.46
N LEU A 587 0.08 -33.29 9.73
CA LEU A 587 0.78 -34.14 10.71
C LEU A 587 -0.16 -34.56 11.83
N PRO A 588 -0.17 -35.87 12.22
CA PRO A 588 -0.88 -36.34 13.40
C PRO A 588 -0.38 -35.68 14.69
N ALA A 589 -1.25 -35.48 15.67
CA ALA A 589 -0.93 -34.80 16.92
C ALA A 589 0.21 -35.48 17.69
N GLU A 590 0.27 -36.83 17.69
CA GLU A 590 1.33 -37.60 18.33
C GLU A 590 2.72 -37.36 17.69
N ARG A 591 2.79 -37.15 16.37
CA ARG A 591 4.04 -36.78 15.70
C ARG A 591 4.51 -35.40 16.07
N ILE A 592 3.59 -34.43 16.13
CA ILE A 592 3.87 -33.05 16.54
C ILE A 592 4.37 -33.03 17.98
N ALA A 593 3.71 -33.78 18.89
CA ALA A 593 4.12 -33.87 20.28
C ALA A 593 5.53 -34.53 20.41
N ALA A 594 5.83 -35.55 19.62
CA ALA A 594 7.15 -36.21 19.62
C ALA A 594 8.26 -35.25 19.16
N ILE A 595 8.03 -34.46 18.10
CA ILE A 595 9.00 -33.48 17.60
C ILE A 595 9.21 -32.35 18.64
N ASN A 596 8.15 -31.81 19.19
CA ASN A 596 8.22 -30.77 20.22
C ASN A 596 8.96 -31.27 21.47
N SER A 597 8.71 -32.50 21.91
CA SER A 597 9.42 -33.12 23.03
C SER A 597 10.92 -33.29 22.74
N ALA A 598 11.28 -33.70 21.54
CA ALA A 598 12.69 -33.86 21.15
C ALA A 598 13.40 -32.48 21.08
N MET A 599 12.75 -31.47 20.50
CA MET A 599 13.29 -30.09 20.50
C MET A 599 13.49 -29.55 21.91
N ALA A 600 12.50 -29.71 22.80
CA ALA A 600 12.60 -29.24 24.18
C ALA A 600 13.75 -29.88 24.96
N LYS A 601 14.02 -31.19 24.77
CA LYS A 601 15.16 -31.88 25.38
C LYS A 601 16.50 -31.33 24.89
N ILE A 602 16.61 -31.00 23.59
CA ILE A 602 17.81 -30.42 23.01
C ILE A 602 18.02 -29.00 23.52
N GLU A 603 16.98 -28.21 23.72
CA GLU A 603 17.09 -26.87 24.31
C GLU A 603 17.68 -26.92 25.74
N VAL A 604 17.32 -27.92 26.51
CA VAL A 604 17.88 -28.15 27.87
C VAL A 604 19.30 -28.71 27.81
N ALA A 605 19.61 -29.61 26.87
CA ALA A 605 20.90 -30.28 26.73
C ALA A 605 21.39 -30.23 25.25
N PRO A 606 21.89 -29.07 24.75
CA PRO A 606 22.21 -28.90 23.33
C PRO A 606 23.29 -29.83 22.78
N SER A 607 24.14 -30.39 23.64
CA SER A 607 25.21 -31.30 23.26
C SER A 607 24.84 -32.80 23.38
N ASP A 608 23.59 -33.12 23.72
CA ASP A 608 23.14 -34.51 23.83
C ASP A 608 23.04 -35.15 22.44
N LYS A 609 24.06 -35.92 22.08
CA LYS A 609 24.17 -36.60 20.78
C LYS A 609 23.03 -37.59 20.51
N LYS A 610 22.46 -38.19 21.57
CA LYS A 610 21.37 -39.17 21.42
C LYS A 610 20.07 -38.47 21.04
N GLU A 611 19.70 -37.40 21.74
CA GLU A 611 18.50 -36.63 21.45
C GLU A 611 18.62 -35.94 20.08
N LEU A 612 19.79 -35.38 19.74
CA LEU A 612 20.06 -34.83 18.41
C LEU A 612 19.92 -35.88 17.31
N ALA A 613 20.45 -37.10 17.48
CA ALA A 613 20.31 -38.18 16.52
C ALA A 613 18.84 -38.61 16.37
N GLN A 614 18.09 -38.63 17.49
CA GLN A 614 16.67 -38.94 17.47
C GLN A 614 15.88 -37.88 16.69
N LEU A 615 16.08 -36.60 16.95
CA LEU A 615 15.41 -35.50 16.22
C LEU A 615 15.78 -35.55 14.72
N LYS A 616 17.07 -35.71 14.39
CA LYS A 616 17.51 -35.83 12.98
C LYS A 616 16.92 -37.04 12.27
N SER A 617 16.68 -38.16 12.96
CA SER A 617 16.00 -39.31 12.37
C SER A 617 14.55 -39.00 11.95
N MET A 618 13.86 -38.08 12.63
CA MET A 618 12.51 -37.68 12.29
C MET A 618 12.46 -36.89 10.96
N ALA A 619 13.53 -36.16 10.62
CA ALA A 619 13.61 -35.37 9.39
C ALA A 619 13.39 -36.22 8.12
N ALA A 620 13.97 -37.41 8.03
CA ALA A 620 13.78 -38.31 6.88
C ALA A 620 12.31 -38.73 6.70
N SER A 621 11.57 -38.89 7.81
CA SER A 621 10.14 -39.20 7.78
C SER A 621 9.31 -38.01 7.38
N LEU A 622 9.70 -36.77 7.76
CA LEU A 622 9.04 -35.53 7.37
C LEU A 622 9.24 -35.27 5.87
N ASP A 623 10.43 -35.50 5.31
CA ASP A 623 10.66 -35.41 3.86
C ASP A 623 9.72 -36.32 3.05
N LYS A 624 9.51 -37.56 3.52
CA LYS A 624 8.56 -38.47 2.87
C LYS A 624 7.12 -37.95 2.95
N THR A 625 6.76 -37.30 4.07
CA THR A 625 5.44 -36.67 4.22
C THR A 625 5.31 -35.46 3.30
N ALA A 626 6.36 -34.64 3.14
CA ALA A 626 6.39 -33.52 2.23
C ALA A 626 6.15 -33.94 0.76
N ALA A 627 6.80 -35.02 0.33
CA ALA A 627 6.64 -35.58 -1.02
C ALA A 627 5.21 -36.07 -1.33
N THR A 628 4.39 -36.31 -0.30
CA THR A 628 3.00 -36.77 -0.42
C THR A 628 1.97 -35.78 0.10
N ALA A 629 2.40 -34.57 0.47
CA ALA A 629 1.51 -33.53 0.96
C ALA A 629 0.48 -33.12 -0.11
N LYS A 630 -0.76 -32.91 0.32
CA LYS A 630 -1.87 -32.62 -0.59
C LYS A 630 -1.85 -31.18 -1.12
N ASN A 631 -1.20 -30.27 -0.40
CA ASN A 631 -1.05 -28.89 -0.83
C ASN A 631 0.43 -28.47 -0.78
N ALA A 632 0.80 -27.54 -1.66
CA ALA A 632 2.16 -27.05 -1.80
C ALA A 632 2.65 -26.33 -0.54
N ALA A 633 1.80 -25.55 0.12
CA ALA A 633 2.18 -24.80 1.32
C ALA A 633 2.59 -25.71 2.47
N ASP A 634 1.93 -26.85 2.66
CA ASP A 634 2.33 -27.83 3.68
C ASP A 634 3.60 -28.58 3.29
N ALA A 635 3.81 -28.85 2.00
CA ALA A 635 5.09 -29.39 1.53
C ALA A 635 6.24 -28.44 1.85
N ASP A 636 6.08 -27.15 1.56
CA ASP A 636 7.08 -26.12 1.84
C ASP A 636 7.36 -25.96 3.34
N ARG A 637 6.32 -25.97 4.19
CA ARG A 637 6.46 -25.97 5.65
C ARG A 637 7.23 -27.17 6.18
N LEU A 638 6.96 -28.36 5.65
CA LEU A 638 7.66 -29.59 6.00
C LEU A 638 9.13 -29.53 5.59
N HIS A 639 9.44 -29.04 4.39
CA HIS A 639 10.82 -28.85 3.93
C HIS A 639 11.57 -27.84 4.78
N ALA A 640 10.94 -26.72 5.14
CA ALA A 640 11.52 -25.71 6.04
C ALA A 640 11.79 -26.29 7.44
N LEU A 641 10.83 -27.04 8.01
CA LEU A 641 11.00 -27.73 9.29
C LEU A 641 12.16 -28.74 9.25
N VAL A 642 12.26 -29.54 8.17
CA VAL A 642 13.36 -30.47 7.95
C VAL A 642 14.71 -29.77 7.89
N ALA A 643 14.78 -28.62 7.21
CA ALA A 643 16.00 -27.84 7.13
C ALA A 643 16.47 -27.38 8.52
N ILE A 644 15.56 -26.86 9.36
CA ILE A 644 15.87 -26.47 10.74
C ILE A 644 16.36 -27.67 11.56
N ILE A 645 15.67 -28.82 11.48
CA ILE A 645 16.05 -30.02 12.22
C ILE A 645 17.44 -30.53 11.81
N ARG A 646 17.77 -30.48 10.52
CA ARG A 646 19.08 -30.93 10.04
C ARG A 646 20.23 -30.05 10.48
N GLN A 647 20.00 -28.75 10.58
CA GLN A 647 20.98 -27.75 11.03
C GLN A 647 21.16 -27.74 12.56
N SER A 648 20.20 -28.28 13.32
CA SER A 648 20.32 -28.32 14.78
C SER A 648 21.54 -29.10 15.25
N GLY A 649 22.34 -28.51 16.15
CA GLY A 649 23.56 -29.12 16.72
C GLY A 649 24.76 -29.13 15.77
N SER A 650 24.78 -28.31 14.70
CA SER A 650 25.96 -28.04 13.86
C SER A 650 26.75 -26.86 14.40
#